data_21e4941cd5efa2eb0a3277843d7b967e
#
_entry.id   21e4941cd5efa2eb0a3277843d7b967e
#
_cell.length_a   1.000
_cell.length_b   1.000
_cell.length_c   1.000
_cell.angle_alpha   90.00
_cell.angle_beta   90.00
_cell.angle_gamma   90.00
#
_symmetry.space_group_name_H-M   'P 1'
#
loop_
_entity.id
_entity.type
_entity.pdbx_description
1 polymer ?
#
loop_
_entity_poly.entity_id
_entity_poly.type
_entity_poly.pdbx_seq_one_letter_code
_entity_poly.pdbx_strand_id
1 'polypeptide(L)'
;MRFGFVLADMNTGSSLSLLPFITSMFPNDGENSLVVFPGGRLGNIYPDDISRNFIFNYANPVNLDGSIIWSSSLTGDADSEQVLLRFRDLTNLPMLTISGKTASFPNIPDISFDAKEGTASLVRHFIEKHGVKKFAYIRGPENHKSSNDRFYAFLNTLEENGIKTDPRLYSNPYPWHSGELGMRQLLTERGLVPGKDFEALFCASDLILYHAVKELDKHGYSIPDDVLVCGFNDSIEARLLQEPVTTVKMPYSEMGRHAVNSLYKIVRGESVSDVVFPAYPTIRKTCGCQMEELRKFDDNSQLTDYISEVFALPWKDANAMVVKVGSKPSEKNMTDLLNVLCSNHADIYNILTAVCGFEGKNGRIIEQYCRNKLPEALEHTMYQNSYREREQFNALISFGKQLLVTDSVDDIARLLESNAPSFGFEKIKLHVFNREKDADERYKMDTIDSGVWVAAPLCTDTEEMGYLLMKPQLLNGYLVEEIRSTVSAAIKSVLLLEDTNKARQRAEKAEQTRINFFANVGENLRKPLSEINDYISTSSLEEPLRQLVLDRISGAEHTLDLVAGSLGEIELERSLVDPADILKTFDGYEGPQKLPCLSIDEYWFRQAVTMVVSKMLRVRIRVKMTIRGVQVSIFDKSGKWEEHDDSDILLAREIILLHGGTCSNSEGCFSFVLNYPTLSGSVPNTWRENDSLVCLGGVPPFEIEGASAEEADIERIIQTKRLPAGSGAVFWSSQYNNYNVFSALLTISGSSQYRSVPFICLGNPRARSIEEAIYTAVKQGGRVILQLNNTADSFLRRLPGSEIVSCDSGILPVMIAQKHPALVVVPADSLGVILSTIGQSAQVPILVCADDIDLNLVHKLRDIPNIILANNCILDSEEFVMRIGAVLRGSEVLPPMTGSIVKRAQAYICMNGTSAISRGQIADAVNVSEDYLTRIFKREMGLSPWDYLNRYRINLASNLLQETGKSISEIASETGFKDQAYFCRVFRKVKGINPGKLRTTRKTVNQL
;
A
#
# COMPACT_ATOMS: atom_id res chain seq x y z
N MET A 1 28.13 -19.00 15.64
CA MET A 1 27.77 -18.86 14.22
C MET A 1 26.46 -18.12 14.09
N ARG A 2 26.28 -17.32 13.00
CA ARG A 2 25.05 -16.58 12.73
C ARG A 2 24.41 -17.07 11.44
N PHE A 3 23.17 -17.53 11.53
CA PHE A 3 22.42 -18.11 10.41
C PHE A 3 21.23 -17.23 10.02
N GLY A 4 20.83 -17.27 8.74
CA GLY A 4 19.68 -16.60 8.22
C GLY A 4 18.55 -17.56 7.88
N PHE A 5 17.30 -17.11 8.07
CA PHE A 5 16.12 -17.77 7.54
C PHE A 5 15.25 -16.75 6.78
N VAL A 6 15.15 -16.95 5.49
CA VAL A 6 14.49 -16.03 4.57
C VAL A 6 13.12 -16.59 4.15
N LEU A 7 12.05 -15.79 4.36
CA LEU A 7 10.67 -16.16 4.05
C LEU A 7 9.83 -14.92 3.72
N ALA A 8 8.67 -15.12 3.11
CA ALA A 8 7.80 -14.01 2.71
C ALA A 8 7.09 -13.36 3.91
N ASP A 9 6.51 -14.18 4.79
CA ASP A 9 5.81 -13.71 5.98
C ASP A 9 5.82 -14.75 7.09
N MET A 10 5.49 -14.34 8.31
CA MET A 10 5.48 -15.19 9.50
C MET A 10 4.07 -15.61 9.95
N ASN A 11 3.02 -15.19 9.24
CA ASN A 11 1.63 -15.27 9.69
C ASN A 11 0.80 -16.29 8.90
N THR A 12 1.33 -16.87 7.84
CA THR A 12 0.64 -17.93 7.08
C THR A 12 0.65 -19.24 7.83
N GLY A 13 -0.35 -20.10 7.56
CA GLY A 13 -0.47 -21.42 8.20
C GLY A 13 0.80 -22.28 8.06
N SER A 14 1.46 -22.21 6.88
CA SER A 14 2.72 -22.93 6.65
C SER A 14 3.88 -22.37 7.50
N SER A 15 3.98 -21.03 7.59
CA SER A 15 5.01 -20.37 8.41
C SER A 15 4.83 -20.71 9.89
N LEU A 16 3.61 -20.64 10.39
CA LEU A 16 3.27 -21.01 11.76
C LEU A 16 3.60 -22.47 12.07
N SER A 17 3.61 -23.35 11.07
CA SER A 17 3.89 -24.77 11.23
C SER A 17 5.40 -25.12 11.13
N LEU A 18 6.19 -24.44 10.28
CA LEU A 18 7.62 -24.74 10.09
C LEU A 18 8.55 -23.97 11.05
N LEU A 19 8.25 -22.70 11.31
CA LEU A 19 9.10 -21.81 12.10
C LEU A 19 9.45 -22.35 13.48
N PRO A 20 8.53 -22.92 14.27
CA PRO A 20 8.83 -23.45 15.59
C PRO A 20 9.93 -24.52 15.57
N PHE A 21 9.96 -25.37 14.55
CA PHE A 21 10.96 -26.45 14.45
C PHE A 21 12.35 -25.95 14.06
N ILE A 22 12.41 -24.91 13.22
CA ILE A 22 13.68 -24.25 12.90
C ILE A 22 14.20 -23.48 14.12
N THR A 23 13.35 -22.67 14.73
CA THR A 23 13.75 -21.78 15.85
C THR A 23 14.13 -22.57 17.12
N SER A 24 13.50 -23.73 17.40
CA SER A 24 13.83 -24.58 18.53
C SER A 24 15.28 -25.13 18.50
N MET A 25 15.91 -25.13 17.32
CA MET A 25 17.31 -25.56 17.16
C MET A 25 18.33 -24.47 17.53
N PHE A 26 17.87 -23.27 17.88
CA PHE A 26 18.73 -22.15 18.26
C PHE A 26 18.40 -21.65 19.68
N PRO A 27 18.77 -22.40 20.69
CA PRO A 27 18.56 -21.99 22.09
C PRO A 27 19.42 -20.77 22.42
N ASN A 28 19.02 -20.02 23.43
CA ASN A 28 19.77 -18.88 23.94
C ASN A 28 20.94 -19.34 24.85
N ASP A 29 21.90 -20.08 24.28
CA ASP A 29 23.01 -20.75 24.99
C ASP A 29 24.37 -20.06 24.84
N GLY A 30 24.44 -18.95 24.13
CA GLY A 30 25.65 -18.18 23.87
C GLY A 30 26.45 -18.61 22.63
N GLU A 31 26.07 -19.71 21.94
CA GLU A 31 26.87 -20.27 20.84
C GLU A 31 26.40 -19.77 19.42
N ASN A 32 25.11 -19.89 19.13
CA ASN A 32 24.59 -19.68 17.81
C ASN A 32 23.40 -18.71 17.80
N SER A 33 23.22 -18.02 16.70
CA SER A 33 22.05 -17.14 16.47
C SER A 33 21.39 -17.43 15.12
N LEU A 34 20.07 -17.29 15.09
CA LEU A 34 19.25 -17.31 13.88
C LEU A 34 18.62 -15.94 13.68
N VAL A 35 18.77 -15.39 12.50
CA VAL A 35 18.04 -14.18 12.10
C VAL A 35 16.96 -14.55 11.07
N VAL A 36 15.73 -14.28 11.41
CA VAL A 36 14.57 -14.45 10.53
C VAL A 36 14.35 -13.18 9.74
N PHE A 37 14.28 -13.27 8.41
CA PHE A 37 14.06 -12.15 7.49
C PHE A 37 12.69 -12.27 6.83
N PRO A 38 11.62 -11.74 7.45
CA PRO A 38 10.30 -11.69 6.83
C PRO A 38 10.21 -10.48 5.88
N GLY A 39 10.17 -10.76 4.59
CA GLY A 39 9.99 -9.72 3.57
C GLY A 39 8.57 -9.73 3.00
N GLY A 40 8.49 -9.86 1.68
CA GLY A 40 7.26 -10.06 0.92
C GLY A 40 7.48 -11.11 -0.16
N ARG A 41 6.42 -11.48 -0.87
CA ARG A 41 6.52 -12.38 -2.02
C ARG A 41 7.21 -11.67 -3.18
N LEU A 42 8.01 -12.42 -3.92
CA LEU A 42 8.72 -11.92 -5.10
C LEU A 42 7.83 -12.01 -6.33
N GLY A 43 7.95 -11.03 -7.23
CA GLY A 43 7.10 -10.95 -8.43
C GLY A 43 5.68 -10.47 -8.16
N ASN A 44 5.33 -10.12 -6.92
CA ASN A 44 4.02 -9.62 -6.57
C ASN A 44 3.88 -8.14 -6.98
N ILE A 45 2.67 -7.77 -7.41
CA ILE A 45 2.32 -6.38 -7.78
C ILE A 45 1.95 -5.50 -6.57
N TYR A 46 1.81 -6.09 -5.39
CA TYR A 46 1.45 -5.34 -4.18
C TYR A 46 2.63 -4.51 -3.68
N PRO A 47 2.47 -3.17 -3.54
CA PRO A 47 3.54 -2.27 -3.11
C PRO A 47 4.17 -2.67 -1.77
N ASP A 48 3.37 -3.16 -0.83
CA ASP A 48 3.81 -3.64 0.49
C ASP A 48 4.83 -4.79 0.37
N ASP A 49 4.59 -5.77 -0.50
CA ASP A 49 5.52 -6.88 -0.72
C ASP A 49 6.84 -6.39 -1.34
N ILE A 50 6.75 -5.47 -2.31
CA ILE A 50 7.94 -4.93 -2.99
C ILE A 50 8.81 -4.11 -2.03
N SER A 51 8.18 -3.23 -1.26
CA SER A 51 8.89 -2.32 -0.36
C SER A 51 9.56 -3.03 0.82
N ARG A 52 9.08 -4.20 1.22
CA ARG A 52 9.64 -5.01 2.31
C ARG A 52 10.86 -5.83 1.88
N ASN A 53 11.01 -6.11 0.58
CA ASN A 53 12.01 -7.05 0.05
C ASN A 53 13.46 -6.55 0.14
N PHE A 54 13.69 -5.27 0.48
CA PHE A 54 15.04 -4.78 0.75
C PHE A 54 15.71 -5.49 1.93
N ILE A 55 14.92 -6.03 2.88
CA ILE A 55 15.44 -6.74 4.06
C ILE A 55 16.27 -7.97 3.66
N PHE A 56 15.98 -8.56 2.51
CA PHE A 56 16.74 -9.70 1.99
C PHE A 56 18.18 -9.35 1.63
N ASN A 57 18.52 -8.07 1.40
CA ASN A 57 19.89 -7.63 1.17
C ASN A 57 20.78 -7.81 2.41
N TYR A 58 20.18 -7.94 3.61
CA TYR A 58 20.89 -8.22 4.87
C TYR A 58 21.23 -9.70 5.05
N ALA A 59 20.62 -10.60 4.28
CA ALA A 59 20.96 -12.02 4.26
C ALA A 59 22.22 -12.26 3.41
N ASN A 60 23.35 -11.66 3.75
CA ASN A 60 24.60 -11.62 3.01
C ASN A 60 25.80 -12.15 3.82
N PRO A 61 26.97 -12.46 3.18
CA PRO A 61 28.14 -13.02 3.85
C PRO A 61 28.80 -12.13 4.92
N VAL A 62 28.50 -10.81 4.93
CA VAL A 62 28.99 -9.89 5.97
C VAL A 62 28.25 -10.11 7.30
N ASN A 63 26.99 -10.48 7.19
CA ASN A 63 26.08 -10.62 8.34
C ASN A 63 25.93 -12.08 8.81
N LEU A 64 26.11 -13.06 7.91
CA LEU A 64 25.73 -14.46 8.14
C LEU A 64 26.85 -15.42 7.72
N ASP A 65 26.92 -16.54 8.43
CA ASP A 65 27.77 -17.69 8.08
C ASP A 65 27.05 -18.67 7.12
N GLY A 66 25.72 -18.66 7.09
CA GLY A 66 24.90 -19.46 6.20
C GLY A 66 23.43 -19.08 6.25
N SER A 67 22.64 -19.52 5.26
CA SER A 67 21.23 -19.16 5.14
C SER A 67 20.34 -20.31 4.65
N ILE A 68 19.12 -20.36 5.15
CA ILE A 68 18.01 -21.18 4.66
C ILE A 68 17.07 -20.27 3.90
N ILE A 69 16.78 -20.57 2.63
CA ILE A 69 15.83 -19.82 1.80
C ILE A 69 14.59 -20.67 1.62
N TRP A 70 13.46 -20.20 2.16
CA TRP A 70 12.20 -20.89 1.94
C TRP A 70 11.56 -20.41 0.63
N SER A 71 12.01 -21.01 -0.47
CA SER A 71 11.67 -20.59 -1.82
C SER A 71 10.17 -20.61 -2.10
N SER A 72 9.46 -21.67 -1.71
CA SER A 72 8.02 -21.78 -1.95
C SER A 72 7.17 -20.77 -1.18
N SER A 73 7.67 -20.19 -0.08
CA SER A 73 6.99 -19.07 0.61
C SER A 73 7.14 -17.76 -0.13
N LEU A 74 8.30 -17.57 -0.79
CA LEU A 74 8.65 -16.37 -1.53
C LEU A 74 8.02 -16.28 -2.93
N THR A 75 7.53 -17.40 -3.46
CA THR A 75 6.84 -17.43 -4.76
C THR A 75 5.50 -16.70 -4.67
N GLY A 76 5.39 -15.60 -5.39
CA GLY A 76 4.11 -14.94 -5.71
C GLY A 76 3.74 -15.25 -7.14
N ASP A 77 3.88 -14.28 -8.04
CA ASP A 77 3.83 -14.49 -9.49
C ASP A 77 5.19 -14.94 -10.06
N ALA A 78 6.27 -14.88 -9.25
CA ALA A 78 7.59 -15.39 -9.58
C ALA A 78 7.64 -16.91 -9.38
N ASP A 79 8.40 -17.62 -10.23
CA ASP A 79 8.72 -19.04 -10.04
C ASP A 79 9.97 -19.20 -9.13
N SER A 80 10.28 -20.47 -8.78
CA SER A 80 11.45 -20.77 -7.94
C SER A 80 12.77 -20.35 -8.58
N GLU A 81 12.87 -20.32 -9.90
CA GLU A 81 14.05 -19.86 -10.65
C GLU A 81 14.27 -18.36 -10.41
N GLN A 82 13.22 -17.54 -10.57
CA GLN A 82 13.26 -16.10 -10.34
C GLN A 82 13.55 -15.76 -8.88
N VAL A 83 13.02 -16.55 -7.94
CA VAL A 83 13.34 -16.41 -6.52
C VAL A 83 14.83 -16.59 -6.27
N LEU A 84 15.44 -17.67 -6.78
CA LEU A 84 16.87 -17.93 -6.58
C LEU A 84 17.77 -16.94 -7.32
N LEU A 85 17.35 -16.43 -8.49
CA LEU A 85 18.06 -15.37 -9.20
C LEU A 85 18.18 -14.09 -8.36
N ARG A 86 17.21 -13.78 -7.50
CA ARG A 86 17.28 -12.65 -6.56
C ARG A 86 18.43 -12.80 -5.55
N PHE A 87 18.79 -14.04 -5.22
CA PHE A 87 19.88 -14.37 -4.29
C PHE A 87 21.18 -14.82 -4.97
N ARG A 88 21.26 -14.71 -6.31
CA ARG A 88 22.45 -15.14 -7.08
C ARG A 88 23.74 -14.47 -6.63
N ASP A 89 23.69 -13.18 -6.29
CA ASP A 89 24.85 -12.42 -5.87
C ASP A 89 25.30 -12.79 -4.44
N LEU A 90 24.51 -13.58 -3.72
CA LEU A 90 24.79 -14.14 -2.40
C LEU A 90 25.35 -15.58 -2.46
N THR A 91 25.70 -16.09 -3.65
CA THR A 91 26.17 -17.48 -3.84
C THR A 91 27.46 -17.83 -3.07
N ASN A 92 28.21 -16.83 -2.59
CA ASN A 92 29.35 -17.05 -1.70
C ASN A 92 28.93 -17.37 -0.25
N LEU A 93 27.66 -17.20 0.10
CA LEU A 93 27.10 -17.58 1.39
C LEU A 93 26.68 -19.06 1.33
N PRO A 94 27.16 -19.95 2.24
CA PRO A 94 26.61 -21.30 2.38
C PRO A 94 25.09 -21.26 2.52
N MET A 95 24.37 -21.93 1.61
CA MET A 95 22.91 -21.88 1.62
C MET A 95 22.26 -23.20 1.21
N LEU A 96 21.03 -23.38 1.64
CA LEU A 96 20.12 -24.43 1.16
C LEU A 96 18.71 -23.85 0.94
N THR A 97 17.90 -24.55 0.18
CA THR A 97 16.51 -24.18 -0.09
C THR A 97 15.50 -25.11 0.58
N ILE A 98 14.31 -24.58 0.85
CA ILE A 98 13.14 -25.37 1.18
C ILE A 98 12.14 -25.22 0.03
N SER A 99 11.83 -26.34 -0.65
CA SER A 99 10.92 -26.45 -1.80
C SER A 99 11.24 -25.45 -2.92
N GLY A 100 12.54 -25.38 -3.32
CA GLY A 100 13.06 -24.40 -4.27
C GLY A 100 14.02 -24.95 -5.31
N LYS A 101 14.07 -26.27 -5.54
CA LYS A 101 14.99 -26.87 -6.52
C LYS A 101 14.77 -26.33 -7.92
N THR A 102 15.85 -25.87 -8.56
CA THR A 102 15.86 -25.39 -9.93
C THR A 102 17.03 -25.92 -10.72
N ALA A 103 16.91 -25.91 -12.04
CA ALA A 103 17.96 -26.39 -12.94
C ALA A 103 19.17 -25.43 -13.00
N SER A 104 18.97 -24.14 -12.81
CA SER A 104 20.04 -23.12 -12.88
C SER A 104 20.94 -23.10 -11.66
N PHE A 105 20.50 -23.67 -10.53
CA PHE A 105 21.26 -23.75 -9.29
C PHE A 105 21.38 -25.20 -8.78
N PRO A 106 21.98 -26.11 -9.55
CA PRO A 106 21.99 -27.54 -9.22
C PRO A 106 22.81 -27.88 -7.97
N ASN A 107 23.75 -26.99 -7.60
CA ASN A 107 24.65 -27.20 -6.46
C ASN A 107 24.07 -26.69 -5.12
N ILE A 108 22.91 -26.01 -5.14
CA ILE A 108 22.23 -25.60 -3.91
C ILE A 108 21.35 -26.79 -3.46
N PRO A 109 21.60 -27.40 -2.28
CA PRO A 109 20.78 -28.49 -1.76
C PRO A 109 19.34 -28.00 -1.50
N ASP A 110 18.37 -28.86 -1.81
CA ASP A 110 16.95 -28.61 -1.58
C ASP A 110 16.33 -29.63 -0.63
N ILE A 111 15.52 -29.14 0.28
CA ILE A 111 14.72 -29.94 1.19
C ILE A 111 13.27 -29.73 0.84
N SER A 112 12.62 -30.75 0.34
CA SER A 112 11.23 -30.70 -0.13
C SER A 112 10.39 -31.85 0.43
N PHE A 113 9.13 -31.88 0.05
CA PHE A 113 8.19 -32.94 0.40
C PHE A 113 7.43 -33.44 -0.82
N ASP A 114 6.99 -34.67 -0.77
CA ASP A 114 6.16 -35.28 -1.80
C ASP A 114 4.67 -35.11 -1.47
N ALA A 115 4.06 -34.05 -2.05
CA ALA A 115 2.63 -33.80 -1.94
C ALA A 115 1.78 -34.81 -2.73
N LYS A 116 2.35 -35.45 -3.78
CA LYS A 116 1.64 -36.35 -4.67
C LYS A 116 1.32 -37.64 -3.97
N GLU A 117 2.32 -38.26 -3.33
CA GLU A 117 2.13 -39.53 -2.62
C GLU A 117 1.19 -39.37 -1.41
N GLY A 118 1.28 -38.25 -0.65
CA GLY A 118 0.36 -37.97 0.43
C GLY A 118 -1.09 -37.88 -0.04
N THR A 119 -1.32 -37.17 -1.16
CA THR A 119 -2.66 -37.10 -1.78
C THR A 119 -3.14 -38.46 -2.29
N ALA A 120 -2.29 -39.19 -3.01
CA ALA A 120 -2.60 -40.51 -3.54
C ALA A 120 -2.98 -41.50 -2.44
N SER A 121 -2.20 -41.52 -1.35
CA SER A 121 -2.47 -42.37 -0.19
C SER A 121 -3.84 -42.06 0.43
N LEU A 122 -4.19 -40.77 0.52
CA LEU A 122 -5.49 -40.36 1.06
C LEU A 122 -6.65 -40.78 0.13
N VAL A 123 -6.49 -40.58 -1.17
CA VAL A 123 -7.49 -41.04 -2.15
C VAL A 123 -7.70 -42.58 -2.08
N ARG A 124 -6.60 -43.34 -2.03
CA ARG A 124 -6.66 -44.82 -1.85
C ARG A 124 -7.40 -45.19 -0.57
N HIS A 125 -7.16 -44.48 0.54
CA HIS A 125 -7.87 -44.70 1.79
C HIS A 125 -9.38 -44.54 1.63
N PHE A 126 -9.86 -43.49 0.95
CA PHE A 126 -11.29 -43.30 0.70
C PHE A 126 -11.89 -44.39 -0.19
N ILE A 127 -11.13 -44.86 -1.17
CA ILE A 127 -11.56 -45.98 -2.04
C ILE A 127 -11.63 -47.31 -1.27
N GLU A 128 -10.53 -47.65 -0.60
CA GLU A 128 -10.36 -48.98 0.01
C GLU A 128 -11.16 -49.17 1.31
N LYS A 129 -11.21 -48.11 2.14
CA LYS A 129 -11.85 -48.23 3.47
C LYS A 129 -13.31 -47.81 3.46
N HIS A 130 -13.66 -46.80 2.61
CA HIS A 130 -15.02 -46.27 2.60
C HIS A 130 -15.79 -46.62 1.30
N GLY A 131 -15.15 -47.25 0.33
CA GLY A 131 -15.79 -47.68 -0.93
C GLY A 131 -16.26 -46.53 -1.81
N VAL A 132 -15.72 -45.33 -1.62
CA VAL A 132 -16.10 -44.14 -2.35
C VAL A 132 -15.83 -44.29 -3.83
N LYS A 133 -16.82 -43.93 -4.67
CA LYS A 133 -16.75 -44.02 -6.15
C LYS A 133 -16.93 -42.70 -6.85
N LYS A 134 -17.43 -41.67 -6.17
CA LYS A 134 -17.69 -40.35 -6.74
C LYS A 134 -17.02 -39.30 -5.89
N PHE A 135 -16.05 -38.63 -6.51
CA PHE A 135 -15.18 -37.66 -5.82
C PHE A 135 -15.36 -36.29 -6.40
N ALA A 136 -15.60 -35.28 -5.55
CA ALA A 136 -15.52 -33.87 -5.92
C ALA A 136 -14.17 -33.26 -5.43
N TYR A 137 -13.73 -32.21 -6.10
CA TYR A 137 -12.50 -31.51 -5.75
C TYR A 137 -12.66 -29.98 -5.84
N ILE A 138 -12.27 -29.26 -4.80
CA ILE A 138 -12.13 -27.79 -4.85
C ILE A 138 -10.66 -27.44 -5.06
N ARG A 139 -10.37 -26.84 -6.22
CA ARG A 139 -9.02 -26.47 -6.64
C ARG A 139 -8.56 -25.20 -5.94
N GLY A 140 -7.24 -25.11 -5.70
CA GLY A 140 -6.57 -23.89 -5.27
C GLY A 140 -6.14 -23.03 -6.48
N PRO A 141 -5.28 -22.01 -6.24
CA PRO A 141 -4.84 -21.06 -7.27
C PRO A 141 -4.18 -21.73 -8.46
N GLU A 142 -4.47 -21.25 -9.66
CA GLU A 142 -4.02 -21.85 -10.93
C GLU A 142 -2.50 -21.82 -11.11
N ASN A 143 -1.85 -20.73 -10.69
CA ASN A 143 -0.40 -20.55 -10.85
C ASN A 143 0.41 -21.23 -9.73
N HIS A 144 -0.22 -21.90 -8.77
CA HIS A 144 0.46 -22.53 -7.65
C HIS A 144 0.82 -23.99 -7.94
N LYS A 145 2.10 -24.25 -8.24
CA LYS A 145 2.62 -25.57 -8.63
C LYS A 145 2.16 -26.70 -7.70
N SER A 146 2.37 -26.55 -6.37
CA SER A 146 2.01 -27.60 -5.40
C SER A 146 0.50 -27.86 -5.34
N SER A 147 -0.36 -26.86 -5.57
CA SER A 147 -1.81 -27.03 -5.67
C SER A 147 -2.18 -27.89 -6.88
N ASN A 148 -1.55 -27.62 -8.01
CA ASN A 148 -1.77 -28.37 -9.24
C ASN A 148 -1.22 -29.80 -9.13
N ASP A 149 -0.04 -30.00 -8.55
CA ASP A 149 0.54 -31.31 -8.30
C ASP A 149 -0.39 -32.21 -7.46
N ARG A 150 -1.04 -31.67 -6.43
CA ARG A 150 -2.07 -32.36 -5.62
C ARG A 150 -3.28 -32.73 -6.46
N PHE A 151 -3.80 -31.80 -7.25
CA PHE A 151 -4.96 -32.03 -8.11
C PHE A 151 -4.68 -33.10 -9.16
N TYR A 152 -3.53 -33.06 -9.82
CA TYR A 152 -3.15 -34.09 -10.79
C TYR A 152 -2.88 -35.48 -10.14
N ALA A 153 -2.27 -35.49 -8.94
CA ALA A 153 -2.09 -36.73 -8.18
C ALA A 153 -3.45 -37.35 -7.81
N PHE A 154 -4.42 -36.54 -7.41
CA PHE A 154 -5.78 -36.95 -7.15
C PHE A 154 -6.41 -37.57 -8.40
N LEU A 155 -6.36 -36.92 -9.56
CA LEU A 155 -6.92 -37.44 -10.81
C LEU A 155 -6.25 -38.77 -11.25
N ASN A 156 -4.92 -38.80 -11.24
CA ASN A 156 -4.16 -39.99 -11.62
C ASN A 156 -4.52 -41.18 -10.72
N THR A 157 -4.64 -40.97 -9.41
CA THR A 157 -4.98 -42.03 -8.47
C THR A 157 -6.41 -42.55 -8.70
N LEU A 158 -7.37 -41.70 -9.06
CA LEU A 158 -8.72 -42.14 -9.44
C LEU A 158 -8.66 -43.01 -10.69
N GLU A 159 -7.91 -42.62 -11.72
CA GLU A 159 -7.77 -43.36 -12.97
C GLU A 159 -7.08 -44.72 -12.75
N GLU A 160 -6.01 -44.77 -11.94
CA GLU A 160 -5.30 -45.99 -11.56
C GLU A 160 -6.22 -47.00 -10.84
N ASN A 161 -7.22 -46.52 -10.11
CA ASN A 161 -8.20 -47.34 -9.41
C ASN A 161 -9.49 -47.56 -10.21
N GLY A 162 -9.50 -47.24 -11.51
CA GLY A 162 -10.61 -47.45 -12.41
C GLY A 162 -11.85 -46.58 -12.17
N ILE A 163 -11.68 -45.48 -11.43
CA ILE A 163 -12.75 -44.49 -11.19
C ILE A 163 -12.75 -43.45 -12.30
N LYS A 164 -13.88 -43.37 -13.01
CA LYS A 164 -14.03 -42.40 -14.10
C LYS A 164 -14.11 -40.99 -13.59
N THR A 165 -13.22 -40.13 -14.11
CA THR A 165 -13.18 -38.71 -13.79
C THR A 165 -14.32 -37.95 -14.50
N ASP A 166 -14.98 -37.02 -13.78
CA ASP A 166 -16.02 -36.15 -14.30
C ASP A 166 -15.64 -34.68 -14.01
N PRO A 167 -15.26 -33.89 -15.02
CA PRO A 167 -14.85 -32.47 -14.81
C PRO A 167 -15.93 -31.60 -14.13
N ARG A 168 -17.21 -32.01 -14.15
CA ARG A 168 -18.29 -31.27 -13.46
C ARG A 168 -18.13 -31.29 -11.92
N LEU A 169 -17.43 -32.34 -11.40
CA LEU A 169 -17.17 -32.52 -9.96
C LEU A 169 -15.97 -31.70 -9.47
N TYR A 170 -15.25 -31.00 -10.33
CA TYR A 170 -14.04 -30.24 -9.99
C TYR A 170 -14.28 -28.75 -10.19
N SER A 171 -14.05 -27.95 -9.15
CA SER A 171 -14.24 -26.48 -9.26
C SER A 171 -13.25 -25.85 -10.25
N ASN A 172 -13.53 -24.63 -10.65
CA ASN A 172 -12.51 -23.75 -11.22
C ASN A 172 -11.39 -23.51 -10.20
N PRO A 173 -10.18 -23.09 -10.63
CA PRO A 173 -9.17 -22.63 -9.71
C PRO A 173 -9.64 -21.40 -8.95
N TYR A 174 -9.43 -21.37 -7.62
CA TYR A 174 -9.80 -20.26 -6.76
C TYR A 174 -8.64 -19.90 -5.82
N PRO A 175 -8.55 -18.62 -5.35
CA PRO A 175 -7.64 -18.22 -4.29
C PRO A 175 -7.86 -19.03 -2.99
N TRP A 176 -6.83 -19.09 -2.15
CA TRP A 176 -6.85 -19.92 -0.93
C TRP A 176 -8.01 -19.63 0.03
N HIS A 177 -8.50 -18.40 0.10
CA HIS A 177 -9.63 -18.00 0.97
C HIS A 177 -11.01 -18.18 0.33
N SER A 178 -11.11 -18.76 -0.86
CA SER A 178 -12.32 -18.79 -1.68
C SER A 178 -12.98 -20.17 -1.74
N GLY A 179 -12.80 -21.03 -0.74
CA GLY A 179 -13.42 -22.36 -0.68
C GLY A 179 -14.95 -22.31 -0.76
N GLU A 180 -15.56 -21.26 -0.20
CA GLU A 180 -17.00 -21.02 -0.30
C GLU A 180 -17.45 -20.83 -1.76
N LEU A 181 -16.70 -20.10 -2.58
CA LEU A 181 -17.01 -19.92 -4.00
C LEU A 181 -16.90 -21.23 -4.78
N GLY A 182 -15.84 -22.03 -4.50
CA GLY A 182 -15.68 -23.36 -5.10
C GLY A 182 -16.85 -24.28 -4.74
N MET A 183 -17.28 -24.28 -3.48
CA MET A 183 -18.42 -25.11 -3.05
C MET A 183 -19.74 -24.62 -3.65
N ARG A 184 -19.98 -23.31 -3.68
CA ARG A 184 -21.15 -22.71 -4.33
C ARG A 184 -21.21 -23.03 -5.81
N GLN A 185 -20.07 -23.04 -6.52
CA GLN A 185 -20.01 -23.46 -7.91
C GLN A 185 -20.51 -24.91 -8.07
N LEU A 186 -20.13 -25.82 -7.19
CA LEU A 186 -20.58 -27.21 -7.27
C LEU A 186 -22.05 -27.34 -6.91
N LEU A 187 -22.51 -26.77 -5.81
CA LEU A 187 -23.87 -26.91 -5.30
C LEU A 187 -24.91 -26.11 -6.11
N THR A 188 -24.66 -24.83 -6.32
CA THR A 188 -25.67 -23.88 -6.84
C THR A 188 -25.57 -23.72 -8.35
N GLU A 189 -24.36 -23.48 -8.90
CA GLU A 189 -24.20 -23.23 -10.33
C GLU A 189 -24.33 -24.53 -11.17
N ARG A 190 -23.80 -25.65 -10.65
CA ARG A 190 -23.84 -26.96 -11.32
C ARG A 190 -24.95 -27.86 -10.82
N GLY A 191 -25.61 -27.49 -9.72
CA GLY A 191 -26.75 -28.25 -9.17
C GLY A 191 -26.38 -29.63 -8.63
N LEU A 192 -25.13 -29.82 -8.16
CA LEU A 192 -24.67 -31.11 -7.64
C LEU A 192 -25.15 -31.32 -6.21
N VAL A 193 -25.50 -32.55 -5.86
CA VAL A 193 -26.06 -32.92 -4.56
C VAL A 193 -25.06 -33.84 -3.84
N PRO A 194 -24.53 -33.45 -2.66
CA PRO A 194 -23.72 -34.30 -1.79
C PRO A 194 -24.44 -35.58 -1.41
N GLY A 195 -23.71 -36.71 -1.29
CA GLY A 195 -24.25 -38.02 -1.05
C GLY A 195 -24.88 -38.70 -2.29
N LYS A 196 -25.22 -37.96 -3.34
CA LYS A 196 -25.83 -38.46 -4.55
C LYS A 196 -24.90 -38.32 -5.78
N ASP A 197 -24.46 -37.11 -6.08
CA ASP A 197 -23.61 -36.83 -7.22
C ASP A 197 -22.13 -36.98 -6.89
N PHE A 198 -21.74 -36.74 -5.64
CA PHE A 198 -20.43 -37.07 -5.08
C PHE A 198 -20.56 -37.49 -3.61
N GLU A 199 -19.69 -38.41 -3.19
CA GLU A 199 -19.69 -39.05 -1.86
C GLU A 199 -18.59 -38.48 -0.99
N ALA A 200 -17.51 -37.97 -1.62
CA ALA A 200 -16.39 -37.37 -0.96
C ALA A 200 -15.96 -36.06 -1.62
N LEU A 201 -15.58 -35.07 -0.81
CA LEU A 201 -15.05 -33.78 -1.21
C LEU A 201 -13.58 -33.65 -0.78
N PHE A 202 -12.70 -33.48 -1.76
CA PHE A 202 -11.29 -33.16 -1.55
C PHE A 202 -11.07 -31.68 -1.76
N CYS A 203 -10.28 -31.06 -0.89
CA CYS A 203 -9.91 -29.66 -1.01
C CYS A 203 -8.39 -29.51 -1.11
N ALA A 204 -7.93 -28.58 -1.94
CA ALA A 204 -6.50 -28.34 -2.17
C ALA A 204 -5.75 -27.88 -0.88
N SER A 205 -6.47 -27.39 0.14
CA SER A 205 -5.92 -27.07 1.46
C SER A 205 -7.01 -27.08 2.54
N ASP A 206 -6.61 -27.14 3.82
CA ASP A 206 -7.52 -27.07 4.96
C ASP A 206 -8.22 -25.70 5.03
N LEU A 207 -7.57 -24.63 4.59
CA LEU A 207 -8.18 -23.29 4.52
C LEU A 207 -9.34 -23.25 3.50
N ILE A 208 -9.14 -23.85 2.33
CA ILE A 208 -10.22 -24.01 1.34
C ILE A 208 -11.34 -24.86 1.92
N LEU A 209 -10.99 -25.97 2.58
CA LEU A 209 -11.96 -26.86 3.23
C LEU A 209 -12.78 -26.13 4.29
N TYR A 210 -12.16 -25.35 5.16
CA TYR A 210 -12.82 -24.58 6.22
C TYR A 210 -13.93 -23.68 5.65
N HIS A 211 -13.63 -22.99 4.54
CA HIS A 211 -14.61 -22.13 3.86
C HIS A 211 -15.67 -22.96 3.10
N ALA A 212 -15.31 -24.10 2.52
CA ALA A 212 -16.23 -24.98 1.81
C ALA A 212 -17.24 -25.63 2.77
N VAL A 213 -16.80 -26.05 3.95
CA VAL A 213 -17.68 -26.62 5.01
C VAL A 213 -18.73 -25.63 5.44
N LYS A 214 -18.37 -24.36 5.63
CA LYS A 214 -19.35 -23.30 5.96
C LYS A 214 -20.47 -23.17 4.91
N GLU A 215 -20.15 -23.41 3.66
CA GLU A 215 -21.16 -23.39 2.58
C GLU A 215 -22.02 -24.67 2.56
N LEU A 216 -21.41 -25.83 2.88
CA LEU A 216 -22.16 -27.08 3.09
C LEU A 216 -23.17 -26.93 4.25
N ASP A 217 -22.72 -26.38 5.39
CA ASP A 217 -23.57 -26.14 6.57
C ASP A 217 -24.77 -25.23 6.24
N LYS A 218 -24.55 -24.17 5.46
CA LYS A 218 -25.63 -23.27 5.00
C LYS A 218 -26.70 -23.98 4.18
N HIS A 219 -26.31 -25.04 3.46
CA HIS A 219 -27.22 -25.87 2.67
C HIS A 219 -27.78 -27.06 3.45
N GLY A 220 -27.43 -27.20 4.73
CA GLY A 220 -27.96 -28.23 5.64
C GLY A 220 -27.32 -29.58 5.51
N TYR A 221 -26.11 -29.68 4.92
CA TYR A 221 -25.37 -30.94 4.80
C TYR A 221 -24.48 -31.20 6.01
N SER A 222 -24.52 -32.41 6.55
CA SER A 222 -23.73 -32.87 7.70
C SER A 222 -22.47 -33.62 7.27
N ILE A 223 -21.39 -33.46 8.01
CA ILE A 223 -20.10 -34.13 7.82
C ILE A 223 -19.88 -35.02 9.06
N PRO A 224 -19.58 -36.33 8.91
CA PRO A 224 -19.34 -37.05 7.64
C PRO A 224 -20.60 -37.73 7.08
N ASP A 225 -21.79 -37.51 7.63
CA ASP A 225 -22.99 -38.31 7.39
C ASP A 225 -23.52 -38.18 5.92
N ASP A 226 -23.55 -36.94 5.40
CA ASP A 226 -24.01 -36.69 4.00
C ASP A 226 -22.84 -36.68 3.00
N VAL A 227 -21.66 -36.27 3.43
CA VAL A 227 -20.47 -36.19 2.59
C VAL A 227 -19.20 -36.30 3.41
N LEU A 228 -18.29 -37.14 2.97
CA LEU A 228 -16.96 -37.25 3.52
C LEU A 228 -16.08 -36.10 3.02
N VAL A 229 -15.26 -35.52 3.89
CA VAL A 229 -14.38 -34.41 3.45
C VAL A 229 -12.94 -34.59 3.90
N CYS A 230 -12.01 -34.06 3.11
CA CYS A 230 -10.62 -33.99 3.50
C CYS A 230 -9.92 -32.75 2.95
N GLY A 231 -8.90 -32.31 3.69
CA GLY A 231 -8.06 -31.17 3.35
C GLY A 231 -6.61 -31.55 3.04
N PHE A 232 -5.71 -30.55 3.18
CA PHE A 232 -4.27 -30.70 3.01
C PHE A 232 -3.54 -29.63 3.84
N ASN A 233 -2.47 -29.96 4.50
CA ASN A 233 -1.46 -29.26 5.31
C ASN A 233 -1.49 -29.60 6.80
N ASP A 234 -2.56 -30.10 7.36
CA ASP A 234 -2.80 -30.23 8.81
C ASP A 234 -2.62 -28.89 9.56
N SER A 235 -3.20 -27.85 8.99
CA SER A 235 -3.09 -26.47 9.46
C SER A 235 -4.08 -26.16 10.59
N ILE A 236 -4.00 -24.95 11.13
CA ILE A 236 -4.87 -24.50 12.23
C ILE A 236 -6.35 -24.51 11.82
N GLU A 237 -6.64 -24.25 10.56
CA GLU A 237 -8.01 -24.24 10.01
C GLU A 237 -8.68 -25.63 10.11
N ALA A 238 -7.90 -26.71 9.97
CA ALA A 238 -8.40 -28.08 10.18
C ALA A 238 -8.86 -28.34 11.62
N ARG A 239 -8.44 -27.53 12.56
CA ARG A 239 -8.78 -27.63 14.00
C ARG A 239 -9.94 -26.71 14.39
N LEU A 240 -10.34 -25.78 13.53
CA LEU A 240 -11.47 -24.85 13.76
C LEU A 240 -12.82 -25.47 13.41
N LEU A 241 -12.83 -26.60 12.69
CA LEU A 241 -14.05 -27.32 12.36
C LEU A 241 -14.54 -28.14 13.55
N GLN A 242 -15.87 -28.36 13.63
CA GLN A 242 -16.51 -29.10 14.72
C GLN A 242 -16.02 -30.54 14.79
N GLU A 243 -15.89 -31.21 13.63
CA GLU A 243 -15.34 -32.53 13.53
C GLU A 243 -13.86 -32.53 13.13
N PRO A 244 -13.00 -33.31 13.79
CA PRO A 244 -11.58 -33.40 13.46
C PRO A 244 -11.35 -33.80 12.00
N VAL A 245 -10.58 -32.99 11.28
CA VAL A 245 -10.39 -33.08 9.83
C VAL A 245 -9.39 -34.14 9.45
N THR A 246 -9.79 -35.05 8.57
CA THR A 246 -8.90 -35.95 7.82
C THR A 246 -8.14 -35.10 6.78
N THR A 247 -6.81 -35.14 6.83
CA THR A 247 -5.96 -34.25 6.02
C THR A 247 -4.63 -34.93 5.69
N VAL A 248 -3.81 -34.29 4.86
CA VAL A 248 -2.42 -34.71 4.64
C VAL A 248 -1.52 -33.81 5.49
N LYS A 249 -0.77 -34.41 6.41
CA LYS A 249 0.19 -33.69 7.24
C LYS A 249 1.51 -33.49 6.52
N MET A 250 1.99 -32.27 6.56
CA MET A 250 3.29 -31.89 6.03
C MET A 250 4.40 -32.25 7.02
N PRO A 251 5.55 -32.80 6.56
CA PRO A 251 6.66 -33.20 7.44
C PRO A 251 7.51 -31.99 7.91
N TYR A 252 6.87 -30.94 8.43
CA TYR A 252 7.55 -29.70 8.80
C TYR A 252 8.57 -29.87 9.93
N SER A 253 8.32 -30.80 10.87
CA SER A 253 9.27 -31.10 11.95
C SER A 253 10.58 -31.69 11.44
N GLU A 254 10.44 -32.69 10.55
CA GLU A 254 11.59 -33.39 9.93
C GLU A 254 12.35 -32.46 9.00
N MET A 255 11.62 -31.72 8.17
CA MET A 255 12.18 -30.73 7.23
C MET A 255 12.95 -29.63 7.98
N GLY A 256 12.36 -29.03 9.01
CA GLY A 256 12.98 -27.94 9.77
C GLY A 256 14.28 -28.37 10.45
N ARG A 257 14.26 -29.52 11.13
CA ARG A 257 15.47 -30.08 11.78
C ARG A 257 16.53 -30.48 10.77
N HIS A 258 16.11 -31.15 9.69
CA HIS A 258 17.05 -31.53 8.63
C HIS A 258 17.68 -30.32 7.98
N ALA A 259 16.91 -29.25 7.74
CA ALA A 259 17.39 -28.01 7.16
C ALA A 259 18.50 -27.36 8.03
N VAL A 260 18.28 -27.25 9.33
CA VAL A 260 19.28 -26.69 10.27
C VAL A 260 20.52 -27.57 10.33
N ASN A 261 20.36 -28.88 10.48
CA ASN A 261 21.48 -29.81 10.54
C ASN A 261 22.28 -29.80 9.22
N SER A 262 21.63 -29.76 8.10
CA SER A 262 22.25 -29.65 6.77
C SER A 262 23.00 -28.34 6.60
N LEU A 263 22.46 -27.22 7.08
CA LEU A 263 23.13 -25.93 7.03
C LEU A 263 24.44 -25.96 7.87
N TYR A 264 24.42 -26.56 9.04
CA TYR A 264 25.65 -26.75 9.84
C TYR A 264 26.72 -27.56 9.11
N LYS A 265 26.34 -28.62 8.36
CA LYS A 265 27.26 -29.41 7.53
C LYS A 265 27.85 -28.58 6.40
N ILE A 266 26.98 -27.85 5.65
CA ILE A 266 27.40 -27.00 4.52
C ILE A 266 28.41 -25.94 4.99
N VAL A 267 28.15 -25.27 6.12
CA VAL A 267 29.06 -24.25 6.68
C VAL A 267 30.39 -24.83 7.10
N ARG A 268 30.45 -26.12 7.48
CA ARG A 268 31.70 -26.84 7.75
C ARG A 268 32.39 -27.36 6.50
N GLY A 269 31.83 -27.13 5.30
CA GLY A 269 32.38 -27.61 4.04
C GLY A 269 32.03 -29.05 3.69
N GLU A 270 31.07 -29.66 4.40
CA GLU A 270 30.57 -31.00 4.11
C GLU A 270 29.53 -30.95 2.98
N SER A 271 29.53 -31.95 2.09
CA SER A 271 28.54 -32.07 1.03
C SER A 271 27.20 -32.55 1.60
N VAL A 272 26.10 -31.91 1.12
CA VAL A 272 24.74 -32.29 1.44
C VAL A 272 23.99 -32.53 0.14
N SER A 273 23.22 -33.62 0.07
CA SER A 273 22.34 -33.93 -1.09
C SER A 273 20.92 -33.42 -0.86
N ASP A 274 20.17 -33.33 -1.95
CA ASP A 274 18.72 -33.09 -1.87
C ASP A 274 18.00 -34.17 -1.08
N VAL A 275 16.97 -33.76 -0.33
CA VAL A 275 16.14 -34.68 0.46
C VAL A 275 14.67 -34.36 0.21
N VAL A 276 13.88 -35.41 -0.09
CA VAL A 276 12.44 -35.32 -0.24
C VAL A 276 11.77 -36.12 0.87
N PHE A 277 10.99 -35.46 1.71
CA PHE A 277 10.23 -36.10 2.77
C PHE A 277 8.85 -36.53 2.30
N PRO A 278 8.32 -37.68 2.74
CA PRO A 278 6.94 -38.05 2.44
C PRO A 278 5.96 -37.18 3.25
N ALA A 279 4.89 -36.75 2.61
CA ALA A 279 3.72 -36.19 3.30
C ALA A 279 2.80 -37.34 3.73
N TYR A 280 2.22 -37.26 4.94
CA TYR A 280 1.49 -38.38 5.55
C TYR A 280 -0.02 -38.10 5.62
N PRO A 281 -0.90 -39.06 5.23
CA PRO A 281 -2.32 -38.97 5.53
C PRO A 281 -2.55 -39.03 7.05
N THR A 282 -3.29 -38.09 7.56
CA THR A 282 -3.75 -38.06 8.96
C THR A 282 -5.24 -38.33 8.99
N ILE A 283 -5.63 -39.52 9.41
CA ILE A 283 -6.99 -39.99 9.39
C ILE A 283 -7.71 -39.52 10.65
N ARG A 284 -8.85 -38.84 10.47
CA ARG A 284 -9.69 -38.34 11.56
C ARG A 284 -11.17 -38.58 11.21
N LYS A 285 -12.08 -37.87 11.88
CA LYS A 285 -13.52 -38.15 11.81
C LYS A 285 -14.19 -37.76 10.49
N THR A 286 -13.72 -36.72 9.80
CA THR A 286 -14.41 -36.22 8.60
C THR A 286 -14.40 -37.16 7.40
N CYS A 287 -13.62 -38.24 7.42
CA CYS A 287 -13.74 -39.31 6.42
C CYS A 287 -14.64 -40.48 6.91
N GLY A 288 -15.28 -40.37 8.06
CA GLY A 288 -16.12 -41.45 8.62
C GLY A 288 -15.35 -42.44 9.50
N CYS A 289 -14.02 -42.33 9.61
CA CYS A 289 -13.24 -43.18 10.51
C CYS A 289 -13.40 -42.75 11.97
N GLN A 290 -13.21 -43.69 12.89
CA GLN A 290 -12.83 -43.35 14.26
C GLN A 290 -11.37 -42.86 14.27
N MET A 291 -11.00 -42.02 15.27
CA MET A 291 -9.60 -41.57 15.39
C MET A 291 -8.67 -42.80 15.48
N GLU A 292 -7.48 -42.66 14.82
CA GLU A 292 -6.46 -43.71 14.89
C GLU A 292 -6.16 -44.12 16.36
N GLU A 293 -5.82 -45.42 16.56
CA GLU A 293 -5.30 -45.86 17.86
C GLU A 293 -4.05 -45.03 18.19
N LEU A 294 -3.90 -44.68 19.49
CA LEU A 294 -2.74 -43.96 19.97
C LEU A 294 -1.45 -44.74 19.64
N ARG A 295 -0.47 -43.98 19.08
CA ARG A 295 0.84 -44.58 18.74
C ARG A 295 1.50 -45.20 20.00
N LYS A 296 2.00 -46.43 19.87
CA LYS A 296 2.79 -47.11 20.88
C LYS A 296 4.28 -46.91 20.58
N PHE A 297 5.09 -46.86 21.63
CA PHE A 297 6.53 -46.70 21.54
C PHE A 297 7.20 -47.93 22.15
N ASP A 298 8.31 -48.39 21.58
CA ASP A 298 9.02 -49.57 22.06
C ASP A 298 9.96 -49.24 23.25
N ASP A 299 10.35 -47.97 23.36
CA ASP A 299 11.20 -47.48 24.43
C ASP A 299 11.07 -45.94 24.69
N ASN A 300 11.71 -45.50 25.75
CA ASN A 300 11.72 -44.08 26.14
C ASN A 300 12.45 -43.17 25.10
N SER A 301 13.36 -43.70 24.27
CA SER A 301 14.03 -42.93 23.23
C SER A 301 13.06 -42.55 22.14
N GLN A 302 12.24 -43.50 21.65
CA GLN A 302 11.19 -43.25 20.67
C GLN A 302 10.13 -42.28 21.21
N LEU A 303 9.75 -42.40 22.48
CA LEU A 303 8.86 -41.44 23.15
C LEU A 303 9.50 -40.03 23.22
N THR A 304 10.81 -39.97 23.56
CA THR A 304 11.55 -38.72 23.59
C THR A 304 11.60 -38.06 22.21
N ASP A 305 11.91 -38.83 21.18
CA ASP A 305 11.92 -38.38 19.79
C ASP A 305 10.53 -37.81 19.38
N TYR A 306 9.46 -38.55 19.69
CA TYR A 306 8.10 -38.11 19.45
C TYR A 306 7.78 -36.79 20.15
N ILE A 307 8.06 -36.67 21.47
CA ILE A 307 7.81 -35.43 22.22
C ILE A 307 8.64 -34.28 21.66
N SER A 308 9.91 -34.49 21.37
CA SER A 308 10.78 -33.48 20.78
C SER A 308 10.25 -33.01 19.41
N GLU A 309 9.78 -33.95 18.60
CA GLU A 309 9.28 -33.67 17.24
C GLU A 309 7.95 -32.99 17.22
N VAL A 310 6.98 -33.48 17.96
CA VAL A 310 5.59 -32.99 17.87
C VAL A 310 5.40 -31.67 18.62
N PHE A 311 6.15 -31.50 19.72
CA PHE A 311 6.01 -30.33 20.58
C PHE A 311 7.11 -29.26 20.37
N ALA A 312 7.94 -29.44 19.33
CA ALA A 312 9.04 -28.52 18.98
C ALA A 312 9.98 -28.23 20.17
N LEU A 313 10.25 -29.25 20.98
CA LEU A 313 11.16 -29.14 22.15
C LEU A 313 12.58 -29.55 21.76
N PRO A 314 13.63 -28.92 22.32
CA PRO A 314 14.97 -29.44 22.22
C PRO A 314 15.02 -30.88 22.75
N TRP A 315 15.70 -31.80 22.04
CA TRP A 315 15.74 -33.23 22.42
C TRP A 315 16.24 -33.46 23.84
N LYS A 316 17.23 -32.66 24.27
CA LYS A 316 17.78 -32.72 25.63
C LYS A 316 16.73 -32.45 26.71
N ASP A 317 15.85 -31.47 26.46
CA ASP A 317 14.79 -31.09 27.39
C ASP A 317 13.66 -32.12 27.40
N ALA A 318 13.26 -32.63 26.22
CA ALA A 318 12.29 -33.72 26.09
C ALA A 318 12.79 -34.97 26.81
N ASN A 319 14.07 -35.37 26.61
CA ASN A 319 14.67 -36.51 27.27
C ASN A 319 14.74 -36.34 28.81
N ALA A 320 15.17 -35.18 29.26
CA ALA A 320 15.21 -34.88 30.71
C ALA A 320 13.83 -35.01 31.34
N MET A 321 12.77 -34.57 30.62
CA MET A 321 11.38 -34.69 31.07
C MET A 321 10.90 -36.14 31.08
N VAL A 322 11.10 -36.90 30.00
CA VAL A 322 10.70 -38.30 29.90
C VAL A 322 11.38 -39.13 31.00
N VAL A 323 12.69 -38.98 31.20
CA VAL A 323 13.43 -39.68 32.24
C VAL A 323 12.95 -39.27 33.63
N LYS A 324 12.77 -37.98 33.91
CA LYS A 324 12.30 -37.45 35.21
C LYS A 324 10.92 -37.98 35.58
N VAL A 325 9.96 -37.93 34.65
CA VAL A 325 8.59 -38.39 34.88
C VAL A 325 8.53 -39.92 34.96
N GLY A 326 9.17 -40.63 34.02
CA GLY A 326 9.18 -42.09 33.95
C GLY A 326 9.82 -42.75 35.17
N SER A 327 10.92 -42.17 35.70
CA SER A 327 11.59 -42.70 36.89
C SER A 327 10.87 -42.38 38.20
N LYS A 328 10.26 -41.18 38.33
CA LYS A 328 9.61 -40.70 39.55
C LYS A 328 8.32 -39.94 39.21
N PRO A 329 7.21 -40.66 39.01
CA PRO A 329 5.90 -40.07 38.69
C PRO A 329 5.28 -39.40 39.91
N SER A 330 5.84 -38.25 40.33
CA SER A 330 5.23 -37.44 41.37
C SER A 330 4.16 -36.51 40.72
N GLU A 331 3.18 -36.10 41.52
CA GLU A 331 2.15 -35.16 41.07
C GLU A 331 2.76 -33.94 40.39
N LYS A 332 3.79 -33.34 41.01
CA LYS A 332 4.50 -32.19 40.44
C LYS A 332 5.12 -32.49 39.06
N ASN A 333 5.84 -33.61 38.93
CA ASN A 333 6.51 -33.98 37.67
C ASN A 333 5.49 -34.23 36.54
N MET A 334 4.37 -34.85 36.86
CA MET A 334 3.28 -35.11 35.88
C MET A 334 2.53 -33.84 35.49
N THR A 335 2.31 -32.92 36.45
CA THR A 335 1.73 -31.59 36.16
C THR A 335 2.68 -30.76 35.30
N ASP A 336 3.99 -30.76 35.61
CA ASP A 336 5.00 -30.06 34.80
C ASP A 336 4.99 -30.58 33.35
N LEU A 337 4.93 -31.94 33.17
CA LEU A 337 4.80 -32.55 31.84
C LEU A 337 3.55 -32.05 31.12
N LEU A 338 2.37 -32.14 31.72
CA LEU A 338 1.11 -31.70 31.11
C LEU A 338 1.15 -30.22 30.71
N ASN A 339 1.65 -29.38 31.61
CA ASN A 339 1.74 -27.93 31.30
C ASN A 339 2.62 -27.65 30.08
N VAL A 340 3.77 -28.34 29.97
CA VAL A 340 4.66 -28.20 28.81
C VAL A 340 3.97 -28.71 27.54
N LEU A 341 3.33 -29.88 27.58
CA LEU A 341 2.64 -30.43 26.42
C LEU A 341 1.45 -29.55 25.97
N CYS A 342 0.65 -29.02 26.93
CA CYS A 342 -0.44 -28.14 26.62
C CYS A 342 0.03 -26.76 26.08
N SER A 343 1.16 -26.24 26.57
CA SER A 343 1.67 -24.90 26.17
C SER A 343 2.25 -24.85 24.76
N ASN A 344 2.62 -25.99 24.18
CA ASN A 344 3.25 -26.08 22.85
C ASN A 344 2.25 -26.38 21.72
N HIS A 345 1.01 -25.92 21.82
CA HIS A 345 -0.03 -25.94 20.77
C HIS A 345 -0.34 -27.30 20.13
N ALA A 346 0.01 -28.39 20.79
CA ALA A 346 -0.33 -29.72 20.29
C ALA A 346 -1.84 -30.00 20.47
N ASP A 347 -2.40 -30.76 19.56
CA ASP A 347 -3.78 -31.23 19.73
C ASP A 347 -3.89 -32.29 20.85
N ILE A 348 -5.13 -32.51 21.32
CA ILE A 348 -5.41 -33.47 22.37
C ILE A 348 -4.90 -34.87 22.03
N TYR A 349 -4.97 -35.28 20.75
CA TYR A 349 -4.46 -36.59 20.31
C TYR A 349 -2.95 -36.71 20.53
N ASN A 350 -2.18 -35.72 20.16
CA ASN A 350 -0.73 -35.70 20.39
C ASN A 350 -0.38 -35.70 21.87
N ILE A 351 -1.12 -34.94 22.69
CA ILE A 351 -0.92 -34.96 24.15
C ILE A 351 -1.22 -36.33 24.73
N LEU A 352 -2.34 -36.94 24.35
CA LEU A 352 -2.69 -38.30 24.82
C LEU A 352 -1.66 -39.32 24.34
N THR A 353 -1.19 -39.21 23.08
CA THR A 353 -0.14 -40.11 22.57
C THR A 353 1.14 -40.02 23.41
N ALA A 354 1.59 -38.80 23.70
CA ALA A 354 2.77 -38.59 24.54
C ALA A 354 2.59 -39.16 25.98
N VAL A 355 1.42 -38.96 26.57
CA VAL A 355 1.13 -39.40 27.94
C VAL A 355 0.97 -40.92 28.01
N CYS A 356 0.34 -41.55 27.02
CA CYS A 356 0.16 -43.01 26.96
C CYS A 356 1.42 -43.76 26.50
N GLY A 357 2.44 -43.01 26.04
CA GLY A 357 3.71 -43.57 25.59
C GLY A 357 4.62 -44.09 26.71
N PHE A 358 4.35 -43.74 27.97
CA PHE A 358 5.10 -44.25 29.11
C PHE A 358 4.74 -45.69 29.43
N GLU A 359 5.71 -46.57 29.57
CA GLU A 359 5.49 -48.00 29.79
C GLU A 359 5.56 -48.45 31.28
N GLY A 360 5.09 -49.66 31.52
CA GLY A 360 5.19 -50.36 32.80
C GLY A 360 4.23 -49.85 33.89
N LYS A 361 4.55 -50.12 35.18
CA LYS A 361 3.71 -49.74 36.32
C LYS A 361 3.60 -48.20 36.46
N ASN A 362 4.70 -47.50 36.24
CA ASN A 362 4.74 -46.04 36.26
C ASN A 362 3.97 -45.42 35.10
N GLY A 363 3.99 -46.02 33.92
CA GLY A 363 3.24 -45.59 32.77
C GLY A 363 1.73 -45.52 33.03
N ARG A 364 1.15 -46.53 33.66
CA ARG A 364 -0.29 -46.54 34.05
C ARG A 364 -0.63 -45.43 35.02
N ILE A 365 0.26 -45.14 35.97
CA ILE A 365 0.04 -44.04 36.93
C ILE A 365 0.09 -42.68 36.22
N ILE A 366 1.03 -42.48 35.31
CA ILE A 366 1.20 -41.25 34.50
C ILE A 366 -0.04 -41.06 33.63
N GLU A 367 -0.45 -42.08 32.89
CA GLU A 367 -1.61 -42.04 32.01
C GLU A 367 -2.88 -41.68 32.78
N GLN A 368 -3.16 -42.41 33.88
CA GLN A 368 -4.35 -42.18 34.69
C GLN A 368 -4.40 -40.74 35.26
N TYR A 369 -3.27 -40.26 35.81
CA TYR A 369 -3.18 -38.93 36.35
C TYR A 369 -3.37 -37.87 35.29
N CYS A 370 -2.64 -37.97 34.19
CA CYS A 370 -2.66 -37.00 33.12
C CYS A 370 -4.03 -36.95 32.42
N ARG A 371 -4.66 -38.11 32.13
CA ARG A 371 -6.01 -38.12 31.55
C ARG A 371 -7.04 -37.39 32.43
N ASN A 372 -6.95 -37.58 33.75
CA ASN A 372 -7.85 -36.91 34.70
C ASN A 372 -7.59 -35.40 34.82
N LYS A 373 -6.34 -34.99 34.69
CA LYS A 373 -5.94 -33.57 34.81
C LYS A 373 -5.89 -32.79 33.50
N LEU A 374 -5.96 -33.47 32.35
CA LEU A 374 -5.85 -32.84 31.02
C LEU A 374 -6.88 -31.73 30.79
N PRO A 375 -8.17 -31.86 31.12
CA PRO A 375 -9.12 -30.78 30.93
C PRO A 375 -8.76 -29.52 31.72
N GLU A 376 -8.33 -29.66 32.98
CA GLU A 376 -7.90 -28.60 33.86
C GLU A 376 -6.64 -27.89 33.31
N ALA A 377 -5.66 -28.67 32.84
CA ALA A 377 -4.43 -28.18 32.26
C ALA A 377 -4.69 -27.40 30.93
N LEU A 378 -5.56 -27.91 30.09
CA LEU A 378 -5.97 -27.23 28.84
C LEU A 378 -6.69 -25.93 29.14
N GLU A 379 -7.67 -25.95 30.05
CA GLU A 379 -8.40 -24.75 30.44
C GLU A 379 -7.46 -23.68 31.02
N HIS A 380 -6.55 -24.10 31.92
CA HIS A 380 -5.55 -23.21 32.50
C HIS A 380 -4.66 -22.57 31.41
N THR A 381 -4.18 -23.38 30.48
CA THR A 381 -3.32 -22.92 29.35
C THR A 381 -4.11 -21.95 28.46
N MET A 382 -5.37 -22.24 28.15
CA MET A 382 -6.22 -21.36 27.36
C MET A 382 -6.41 -20.00 28.06
N TYR A 383 -6.68 -19.97 29.36
CA TYR A 383 -6.80 -18.72 30.11
C TYR A 383 -5.47 -17.95 30.16
N GLN A 384 -4.36 -18.64 30.38
CA GLN A 384 -3.03 -18.00 30.39
C GLN A 384 -2.70 -17.37 29.03
N ASN A 385 -2.96 -18.08 27.94
CA ASN A 385 -2.70 -17.56 26.59
C ASN A 385 -3.62 -16.37 26.28
N SER A 386 -4.92 -16.48 26.56
CA SER A 386 -5.87 -15.38 26.36
C SER A 386 -5.53 -14.15 27.21
N TYR A 387 -5.06 -14.36 28.46
CA TYR A 387 -4.60 -13.28 29.31
C TYR A 387 -3.36 -12.61 28.75
N ARG A 388 -2.35 -13.40 28.34
CA ARG A 388 -1.10 -12.91 27.74
C ARG A 388 -1.39 -12.12 26.47
N GLU A 389 -2.22 -12.64 25.57
CA GLU A 389 -2.59 -11.95 24.34
C GLU A 389 -3.28 -10.61 24.63
N ARG A 390 -4.18 -10.57 25.61
CA ARG A 390 -4.85 -9.34 26.03
C ARG A 390 -3.87 -8.31 26.61
N GLU A 391 -2.92 -8.74 27.43
CA GLU A 391 -1.89 -7.84 28.00
C GLU A 391 -0.97 -7.30 26.89
N GLN A 392 -0.54 -8.14 25.96
CA GLN A 392 0.26 -7.73 24.81
C GLN A 392 -0.51 -6.73 23.93
N PHE A 393 -1.79 -6.98 23.68
CA PHE A 393 -2.65 -6.07 22.91
C PHE A 393 -2.84 -4.72 23.60
N ASN A 394 -3.09 -4.72 24.92
CA ASN A 394 -3.20 -3.49 25.70
C ASN A 394 -1.88 -2.69 25.70
N ALA A 395 -0.76 -3.38 25.82
CA ALA A 395 0.57 -2.78 25.75
C ALA A 395 0.80 -2.12 24.37
N LEU A 396 0.40 -2.78 23.29
CA LEU A 396 0.52 -2.27 21.92
C LEU A 396 -0.34 -1.01 21.71
N ILE A 397 -1.59 -1.01 22.19
CA ILE A 397 -2.46 0.18 22.14
C ILE A 397 -1.83 1.33 22.93
N SER A 398 -1.31 1.07 24.13
CA SER A 398 -0.64 2.08 24.95
C SER A 398 0.59 2.65 24.26
N PHE A 399 1.41 1.80 23.67
CA PHE A 399 2.57 2.16 22.89
C PHE A 399 2.20 3.03 21.67
N GLY A 400 1.17 2.65 20.91
CA GLY A 400 0.68 3.46 19.79
C GLY A 400 0.27 4.87 20.21
N LYS A 401 -0.35 5.03 21.39
CA LYS A 401 -0.69 6.34 21.95
C LYS A 401 0.55 7.15 22.33
N GLN A 402 1.57 6.50 22.89
CA GLN A 402 2.85 7.15 23.23
C GLN A 402 3.58 7.64 21.98
N LEU A 403 3.56 6.86 20.90
CA LEU A 403 4.19 7.23 19.63
C LEU A 403 3.57 8.48 18.98
N LEU A 404 2.30 8.79 19.24
CA LEU A 404 1.65 9.99 18.70
C LEU A 404 2.23 11.31 19.23
N VAL A 405 2.94 11.27 20.34
CA VAL A 405 3.52 12.45 20.99
C VAL A 405 5.04 12.46 20.94
N THR A 406 5.66 11.55 20.17
CA THR A 406 7.12 11.52 20.01
C THR A 406 7.57 12.39 18.84
N ASP A 407 8.65 13.14 19.07
CA ASP A 407 9.18 14.12 18.12
C ASP A 407 10.54 13.70 17.53
N SER A 408 11.12 12.58 17.99
CA SER A 408 12.41 12.10 17.53
C SER A 408 12.49 10.58 17.38
N VAL A 409 13.39 10.13 16.49
CA VAL A 409 13.68 8.70 16.28
C VAL A 409 14.25 8.07 17.57
N ASP A 410 15.04 8.80 18.34
CA ASP A 410 15.62 8.32 19.60
C ASP A 410 14.56 8.07 20.67
N ASP A 411 13.49 8.88 20.70
CA ASP A 411 12.36 8.64 21.60
C ASP A 411 11.60 7.37 21.22
N ILE A 412 11.39 7.12 19.92
CA ILE A 412 10.80 5.87 19.43
C ILE A 412 11.66 4.66 19.86
N ALA A 413 12.98 4.76 19.72
CA ALA A 413 13.89 3.69 20.13
C ALA A 413 13.81 3.40 21.64
N ARG A 414 13.81 4.44 22.48
CA ARG A 414 13.66 4.30 23.95
C ARG A 414 12.33 3.71 24.35
N LEU A 415 11.25 4.11 23.70
CA LEU A 415 9.91 3.55 23.93
C LEU A 415 9.84 2.08 23.53
N LEU A 416 10.46 1.70 22.42
CA LEU A 416 10.53 0.30 22.00
C LEU A 416 11.28 -0.57 23.02
N GLU A 417 12.46 -0.14 23.47
CA GLU A 417 13.24 -0.87 24.46
C GLU A 417 12.51 -1.02 25.79
N SER A 418 11.86 0.04 26.28
CA SER A 418 11.13 0.02 27.55
C SER A 418 9.87 -0.86 27.51
N ASN A 419 9.17 -0.93 26.36
CA ASN A 419 7.97 -1.73 26.18
C ASN A 419 8.25 -3.16 25.70
N ALA A 420 9.46 -3.50 25.29
CA ALA A 420 9.81 -4.82 24.77
C ALA A 420 9.34 -5.99 25.66
N PRO A 421 9.55 -6.00 26.99
CA PRO A 421 9.06 -7.07 27.86
C PRO A 421 7.53 -7.21 27.87
N SER A 422 6.79 -6.09 27.79
CA SER A 422 5.33 -6.07 27.75
C SER A 422 4.77 -6.65 26.45
N PHE A 423 5.54 -6.58 25.37
CA PHE A 423 5.24 -7.23 24.10
C PHE A 423 5.65 -8.70 24.04
N GLY A 424 6.38 -9.21 25.04
CA GLY A 424 6.92 -10.56 25.04
C GLY A 424 8.24 -10.71 24.27
N PHE A 425 9.03 -9.63 24.18
CA PHE A 425 10.38 -9.64 23.62
C PHE A 425 11.43 -9.44 24.69
N GLU A 426 12.57 -10.13 24.58
CA GLU A 426 13.72 -9.86 25.45
C GLU A 426 14.37 -8.52 25.11
N LYS A 427 14.49 -8.22 23.81
CA LYS A 427 15.10 -7.01 23.27
C LYS A 427 14.43 -6.59 21.96
N ILE A 428 14.31 -5.28 21.76
CA ILE A 428 13.96 -4.68 20.47
C ILE A 428 14.97 -3.57 20.20
N LYS A 429 15.61 -3.58 19.02
CA LYS A 429 16.53 -2.54 18.57
C LYS A 429 15.97 -1.89 17.31
N LEU A 430 16.01 -0.57 17.25
CA LEU A 430 15.62 0.21 16.10
C LEU A 430 16.85 0.67 15.31
N HIS A 431 16.87 0.40 14.03
CA HIS A 431 17.88 0.95 13.12
C HIS A 431 17.21 1.74 12.01
N VAL A 432 17.47 3.03 11.93
CA VAL A 432 16.96 3.94 10.88
C VAL A 432 18.11 4.34 9.96
N PHE A 433 17.88 4.30 8.64
CA PHE A 433 18.92 4.58 7.65
C PHE A 433 19.35 6.05 7.69
N ASN A 434 20.65 6.26 7.76
CA ASN A 434 21.22 7.57 7.56
C ASN A 434 21.30 7.85 6.05
N ARG A 435 20.58 8.88 5.58
CA ARG A 435 20.52 9.26 4.15
C ARG A 435 21.89 9.74 3.59
N GLU A 436 22.87 9.97 4.43
CA GLU A 436 24.19 10.52 4.03
C GLU A 436 25.32 9.49 3.99
N LYS A 437 25.11 8.23 4.38
CA LYS A 437 26.16 7.19 4.39
C LYS A 437 26.25 6.44 3.06
N ASP A 438 27.48 6.06 2.71
CA ASP A 438 27.85 5.30 1.51
C ASP A 438 27.09 3.96 1.39
N ALA A 439 26.85 3.55 0.13
CA ALA A 439 26.06 2.37 -0.21
C ALA A 439 26.64 1.06 0.35
N ASP A 440 27.94 0.94 0.54
CA ASP A 440 28.62 -0.29 0.99
C ASP A 440 28.41 -0.59 2.49
N GLU A 441 28.18 0.42 3.34
CA GLU A 441 27.86 0.21 4.76
C GLU A 441 26.36 0.00 5.02
N ARG A 442 25.53 0.25 4.04
CA ARG A 442 24.07 0.24 4.18
C ARG A 442 23.48 -1.12 4.58
N TYR A 443 24.10 -2.22 4.15
CA TYR A 443 23.59 -3.58 4.40
C TYR A 443 24.37 -4.35 5.45
N LYS A 444 25.07 -3.67 6.34
CA LYS A 444 25.68 -4.25 7.54
C LYS A 444 24.71 -4.18 8.71
N MET A 445 24.46 -5.30 9.34
CA MET A 445 23.52 -5.42 10.44
C MET A 445 24.21 -5.17 11.80
N ASP A 446 23.42 -4.65 12.75
CA ASP A 446 23.89 -4.48 14.14
C ASP A 446 24.30 -5.79 14.78
N THR A 447 25.17 -5.70 15.79
CA THR A 447 25.62 -6.87 16.56
C THR A 447 24.47 -7.43 17.38
N ILE A 448 24.27 -8.75 17.27
CA ILE A 448 23.27 -9.53 18.01
C ILE A 448 23.95 -10.59 18.88
N ASP A 449 23.31 -10.97 19.99
CA ASP A 449 23.67 -12.11 20.81
C ASP A 449 23.03 -13.41 20.30
N SER A 450 23.27 -14.53 20.99
CA SER A 450 22.73 -15.85 20.62
C SER A 450 21.20 -15.93 20.70
N GLY A 451 20.65 -16.97 20.11
CA GLY A 451 19.22 -17.24 20.07
C GLY A 451 18.54 -16.71 18.79
N VAL A 452 17.22 -16.60 18.83
CA VAL A 452 16.41 -16.25 17.66
C VAL A 452 16.15 -14.75 17.63
N TRP A 453 16.42 -14.14 16.48
CA TRP A 453 16.13 -12.73 16.17
C TRP A 453 15.25 -12.61 14.94
N VAL A 454 14.45 -11.58 14.88
CA VAL A 454 13.65 -11.20 13.69
C VAL A 454 14.13 -9.84 13.20
N ALA A 455 14.52 -9.76 11.93
CA ALA A 455 14.87 -8.51 11.25
C ALA A 455 13.68 -8.03 10.42
N ALA A 456 12.81 -7.22 11.01
CA ALA A 456 11.59 -6.75 10.36
C ALA A 456 11.83 -5.42 9.63
N PRO A 457 11.48 -5.32 8.33
CA PRO A 457 11.72 -4.14 7.52
C PRO A 457 10.82 -2.96 7.91
N LEU A 458 11.38 -1.78 8.07
CA LEU A 458 10.64 -0.53 8.26
C LEU A 458 10.54 0.21 6.94
N CYS A 459 9.36 0.27 6.38
CA CYS A 459 9.11 0.87 5.07
C CYS A 459 7.69 1.43 4.97
N THR A 460 7.51 2.29 3.98
CA THR A 460 6.20 2.65 3.41
C THR A 460 6.15 2.10 1.99
N ASP A 461 5.01 2.25 1.29
CA ASP A 461 4.85 1.79 -0.10
C ASP A 461 5.96 2.29 -1.06
N THR A 462 6.64 3.37 -0.72
CA THR A 462 7.60 4.06 -1.60
C THR A 462 8.98 4.28 -1.01
N GLU A 463 9.21 4.01 0.30
CA GLU A 463 10.44 4.43 0.98
C GLU A 463 10.92 3.37 1.98
N GLU A 464 12.18 2.98 1.85
CA GLU A 464 12.91 2.14 2.81
C GLU A 464 13.45 3.05 3.94
N MET A 465 13.05 2.79 5.19
CA MET A 465 13.42 3.66 6.32
C MET A 465 14.42 3.02 7.28
N GLY A 466 14.45 1.69 7.37
CA GLY A 466 15.29 0.98 8.33
C GLY A 466 14.79 -0.42 8.62
N TYR A 467 15.17 -0.98 9.77
CA TYR A 467 14.71 -2.27 10.25
C TYR A 467 14.63 -2.32 11.76
N LEU A 468 13.80 -3.23 12.28
CA LEU A 468 13.76 -3.61 13.68
C LEU A 468 14.48 -4.95 13.87
N LEU A 469 15.38 -5.03 14.85
CA LEU A 469 15.89 -6.31 15.36
C LEU A 469 15.14 -6.65 16.64
N MET A 470 14.36 -7.72 16.61
CA MET A 470 13.50 -8.15 17.71
C MET A 470 13.92 -9.55 18.18
N LYS A 471 14.17 -9.70 19.48
CA LYS A 471 14.44 -11.00 20.13
C LYS A 471 13.22 -11.47 20.90
N PRO A 472 12.37 -12.33 20.31
CA PRO A 472 11.14 -12.77 20.97
C PRO A 472 11.42 -13.80 22.06
N GLN A 473 10.64 -13.77 23.17
CA GLN A 473 10.58 -14.85 24.13
C GLN A 473 9.78 -16.04 23.56
N LEU A 474 8.67 -15.74 22.88
CA LEU A 474 7.89 -16.67 22.09
C LEU A 474 7.60 -16.01 20.75
N LEU A 475 7.93 -16.70 19.66
CA LEU A 475 7.79 -16.14 18.33
C LEU A 475 6.29 -16.01 17.94
N ASN A 476 5.83 -14.77 17.79
CA ASN A 476 4.48 -14.43 17.35
C ASN A 476 4.57 -13.47 16.16
N GLY A 477 4.30 -14.00 14.96
CA GLY A 477 4.40 -13.25 13.72
C GLY A 477 3.42 -12.06 13.62
N TYR A 478 2.21 -12.21 14.16
CA TYR A 478 1.22 -11.10 14.17
C TYR A 478 1.71 -9.92 14.99
N LEU A 479 2.30 -10.19 16.15
CA LEU A 479 2.80 -9.14 17.03
C LEU A 479 4.02 -8.42 16.41
N VAL A 480 4.91 -9.19 15.78
CA VAL A 480 6.03 -8.64 15.01
C VAL A 480 5.52 -7.68 13.93
N GLU A 481 4.51 -8.09 13.18
CA GLU A 481 3.95 -7.28 12.08
C GLU A 481 3.26 -6.01 12.57
N GLU A 482 2.49 -6.08 13.66
CA GLU A 482 1.83 -4.93 14.26
C GLU A 482 2.83 -3.90 14.81
N ILE A 483 3.87 -4.36 15.51
CA ILE A 483 4.94 -3.46 15.98
C ILE A 483 5.64 -2.81 14.79
N ARG A 484 6.02 -3.60 13.77
CA ARG A 484 6.66 -3.12 12.54
C ARG A 484 5.84 -2.02 11.86
N SER A 485 4.55 -2.29 11.64
CA SER A 485 3.63 -1.36 10.96
C SER A 485 3.46 -0.06 11.75
N THR A 486 3.22 -0.18 13.06
CA THR A 486 3.05 0.97 13.96
C THR A 486 4.30 1.84 14.00
N VAL A 487 5.48 1.23 14.11
CA VAL A 487 6.76 1.94 14.16
C VAL A 487 7.09 2.57 12.81
N SER A 488 6.81 1.88 11.67
CA SER A 488 7.01 2.46 10.34
C SER A 488 6.20 3.75 10.16
N ALA A 489 4.95 3.76 10.60
CA ALA A 489 4.09 4.95 10.55
C ALA A 489 4.61 6.10 11.43
N ALA A 490 5.09 5.79 12.65
CA ALA A 490 5.64 6.77 13.57
C ALA A 490 6.93 7.40 13.02
N ILE A 491 7.88 6.58 12.53
CA ILE A 491 9.13 7.07 11.94
C ILE A 491 8.84 7.98 10.74
N LYS A 492 7.91 7.58 9.86
CA LYS A 492 7.53 8.42 8.73
C LYS A 492 7.03 9.79 9.17
N SER A 493 6.22 9.83 10.21
CA SER A 493 5.71 11.09 10.77
C SER A 493 6.83 11.95 11.33
N VAL A 494 7.77 11.38 12.09
CA VAL A 494 8.92 12.10 12.66
C VAL A 494 9.83 12.64 11.54
N LEU A 495 10.16 11.83 10.53
CA LEU A 495 11.02 12.26 9.42
C LEU A 495 10.38 13.41 8.62
N LEU A 496 9.05 13.36 8.40
CA LEU A 496 8.32 14.45 7.74
C LEU A 496 8.36 15.75 8.58
N LEU A 497 8.23 15.66 9.90
CA LEU A 497 8.33 16.80 10.81
C LEU A 497 9.75 17.39 10.80
N GLU A 498 10.78 16.55 10.82
CA GLU A 498 12.17 17.01 10.73
C GLU A 498 12.47 17.74 9.41
N ASP A 499 12.01 17.17 8.26
CA ASP A 499 12.21 17.80 6.95
C ASP A 499 11.48 19.15 6.87
N THR A 500 10.26 19.22 7.40
CA THR A 500 9.48 20.46 7.45
C THR A 500 10.16 21.52 8.32
N ASN A 501 10.67 21.13 9.49
CA ASN A 501 11.38 22.04 10.39
C ASN A 501 12.71 22.54 9.79
N LYS A 502 13.47 21.66 9.13
CA LYS A 502 14.69 22.03 8.39
C LYS A 502 14.39 23.01 7.25
N ALA A 503 13.32 22.78 6.50
CA ALA A 503 12.89 23.68 5.43
C ALA A 503 12.49 25.06 5.98
N ARG A 504 11.73 25.08 7.08
CA ARG A 504 11.34 26.31 7.76
C ARG A 504 12.56 27.10 8.27
N GLN A 505 13.50 26.44 8.95
CA GLN A 505 14.73 27.08 9.44
C GLN A 505 15.58 27.67 8.31
N ARG A 506 15.66 26.98 7.15
CA ARG A 506 16.36 27.51 5.97
C ARG A 506 15.67 28.76 5.42
N ALA A 507 14.34 28.75 5.37
CA ALA A 507 13.56 29.91 4.93
C ALA A 507 13.73 31.10 5.89
N GLU A 508 13.64 30.89 7.20
CA GLU A 508 13.83 31.91 8.22
C GLU A 508 15.25 32.51 8.17
N LYS A 509 16.28 31.67 7.98
CA LYS A 509 17.66 32.11 7.84
C LYS A 509 17.91 32.92 6.56
N ALA A 510 17.32 32.50 5.46
CA ALA A 510 17.38 33.20 4.16
C ALA A 510 16.72 34.58 4.29
N GLU A 511 15.56 34.66 4.94
CA GLU A 511 14.83 35.90 5.19
C GLU A 511 15.65 36.89 6.07
N GLN A 512 16.23 36.37 7.15
CA GLN A 512 17.06 37.22 8.04
C GLN A 512 18.31 37.74 7.33
N THR A 513 18.92 36.92 6.46
CA THR A 513 20.08 37.35 5.65
C THR A 513 19.68 38.45 4.66
N ARG A 514 18.48 38.33 4.05
CA ARG A 514 17.93 39.34 3.13
C ARG A 514 17.68 40.69 3.84
N ILE A 515 17.03 40.66 5.00
CA ILE A 515 16.77 41.86 5.79
C ILE A 515 18.07 42.57 6.19
N ASN A 516 19.07 41.82 6.68
CA ASN A 516 20.36 42.37 7.06
C ASN A 516 21.14 43.00 5.89
N PHE A 517 21.04 42.37 4.71
CA PHE A 517 21.67 42.88 3.49
C PHE A 517 21.09 44.24 3.09
N PHE A 518 19.77 44.36 3.03
CA PHE A 518 19.12 45.62 2.63
C PHE A 518 19.28 46.71 3.64
N ALA A 519 19.29 46.43 4.95
CA ALA A 519 19.60 47.40 5.99
C ALA A 519 21.02 47.97 5.81
N ASN A 520 22.01 47.11 5.56
CA ASN A 520 23.41 47.54 5.36
C ASN A 520 23.60 48.35 4.07
N VAL A 521 22.97 47.95 2.97
CA VAL A 521 23.04 48.69 1.70
C VAL A 521 22.39 50.06 1.82
N GLY A 522 21.22 50.12 2.45
CA GLY A 522 20.50 51.39 2.70
C GLY A 522 21.35 52.35 3.53
N GLU A 523 22.01 51.89 4.60
CA GLU A 523 22.82 52.72 5.48
C GLU A 523 24.11 53.20 4.77
N ASN A 524 24.76 52.32 4.00
CA ASN A 524 25.99 52.62 3.26
C ASN A 524 25.78 53.60 2.08
N LEU A 525 24.59 53.67 1.49
CA LEU A 525 24.29 54.60 0.40
C LEU A 525 23.71 55.94 0.89
N ARG A 526 23.00 55.99 2.01
CA ARG A 526 22.46 57.25 2.58
C ARG A 526 23.57 58.23 2.98
N LYS A 527 24.65 57.73 3.60
CA LYS A 527 25.72 58.58 4.08
C LYS A 527 26.43 59.35 2.97
N PRO A 528 26.91 58.75 1.85
CA PRO A 528 27.51 59.53 0.76
C PRO A 528 26.53 60.45 0.04
N LEU A 529 25.23 60.04 -0.09
CA LEU A 529 24.21 60.94 -0.68
C LEU A 529 23.98 62.15 0.19
N SER A 530 23.90 62.02 1.51
CA SER A 530 23.81 63.14 2.46
C SER A 530 25.04 64.04 2.39
N GLU A 531 26.26 63.49 2.30
CA GLU A 531 27.52 64.25 2.15
C GLU A 531 27.55 65.05 0.81
N ILE A 532 27.06 64.45 -0.28
CA ILE A 532 26.95 65.12 -1.57
C ILE A 532 25.87 66.24 -1.54
N ASN A 533 24.73 65.97 -0.89
CA ASN A 533 23.67 66.96 -0.71
C ASN A 533 24.15 68.18 0.04
N ASP A 534 24.89 67.99 1.17
CA ASP A 534 25.51 69.08 1.93
C ASP A 534 26.54 69.88 1.12
N TYR A 535 27.39 69.21 0.33
CA TYR A 535 28.37 69.81 -0.53
C TYR A 535 27.72 70.59 -1.63
N ILE A 536 26.68 70.11 -2.33
CA ILE A 536 25.98 70.82 -3.38
C ILE A 536 25.18 72.01 -2.84
N SER A 537 24.58 71.89 -1.67
CA SER A 537 23.82 72.96 -1.02
C SER A 537 24.68 74.15 -0.66
N THR A 538 25.96 73.92 -0.37
CA THR A 538 26.96 74.98 0.00
C THR A 538 27.82 75.45 -1.21
N SER A 539 27.66 74.82 -2.38
CA SER A 539 28.46 75.10 -3.58
C SER A 539 28.08 76.39 -4.26
N SER A 540 29.03 77.04 -5.01
CA SER A 540 28.84 78.26 -5.82
C SER A 540 28.24 77.98 -7.21
N LEU A 541 27.51 76.84 -7.39
CA LEU A 541 26.83 76.51 -8.67
C LEU A 541 25.68 77.51 -8.98
N GLU A 542 25.44 77.74 -10.27
CA GLU A 542 24.29 78.54 -10.73
C GLU A 542 22.99 77.89 -10.25
N GLU A 543 22.04 78.73 -9.78
CA GLU A 543 20.81 78.25 -9.13
C GLU A 543 20.00 77.17 -9.89
N PRO A 544 19.85 77.29 -11.23
CA PRO A 544 19.12 76.24 -11.97
C PRO A 544 19.83 74.90 -12.01
N LEU A 545 21.18 74.90 -12.02
CA LEU A 545 21.97 73.63 -12.03
C LEU A 545 22.05 73.04 -10.66
N ARG A 546 22.17 73.87 -9.59
CA ARG A 546 22.12 73.42 -8.20
C ARG A 546 20.80 72.71 -7.87
N GLN A 547 19.68 73.35 -8.24
CA GLN A 547 18.35 72.80 -8.05
C GLN A 547 18.19 71.46 -8.75
N LEU A 548 18.64 71.33 -10.02
CA LEU A 548 18.56 70.09 -10.79
C LEU A 548 19.32 68.95 -10.14
N VAL A 549 20.49 69.21 -9.56
CA VAL A 549 21.30 68.18 -8.86
C VAL A 549 20.67 67.80 -7.53
N LEU A 550 20.18 68.80 -6.75
CA LEU A 550 19.45 68.53 -5.50
C LEU A 550 18.17 67.71 -5.71
N ASP A 551 17.41 67.96 -6.79
CA ASP A 551 16.22 67.17 -7.17
C ASP A 551 16.61 65.73 -7.52
N ARG A 552 17.77 65.52 -8.17
CA ARG A 552 18.29 64.19 -8.49
C ARG A 552 18.75 63.44 -7.27
N ILE A 553 19.40 64.09 -6.29
CA ILE A 553 19.81 63.49 -5.03
C ILE A 553 18.58 63.13 -4.21
N SER A 554 17.61 64.02 -4.10
CA SER A 554 16.33 63.73 -3.41
C SER A 554 15.57 62.58 -4.06
N GLY A 555 15.57 62.54 -5.39
CA GLY A 555 15.01 61.39 -6.12
C GLY A 555 15.74 60.07 -5.82
N ALA A 556 17.08 60.07 -5.68
CA ALA A 556 17.88 58.92 -5.31
C ALA A 556 17.63 58.48 -3.86
N GLU A 557 17.55 59.48 -2.92
CA GLU A 557 17.18 59.19 -1.51
C GLU A 557 15.77 58.62 -1.40
N HIS A 558 14.81 59.14 -2.14
CA HIS A 558 13.45 58.62 -2.17
C HIS A 558 13.39 57.22 -2.77
N THR A 559 14.17 56.92 -3.82
CA THR A 559 14.31 55.58 -4.40
C THR A 559 14.94 54.62 -3.42
N LEU A 560 15.96 55.05 -2.64
CA LEU A 560 16.56 54.25 -1.59
C LEU A 560 15.59 53.96 -0.43
N ASP A 561 14.76 54.91 -0.06
CA ASP A 561 13.72 54.73 0.96
C ASP A 561 12.62 53.81 0.47
N LEU A 562 12.24 53.87 -0.79
CA LEU A 562 11.34 52.92 -1.44
C LEU A 562 11.96 51.54 -1.52
N VAL A 563 13.24 51.43 -1.89
CA VAL A 563 13.95 50.16 -1.97
C VAL A 563 14.20 49.55 -0.58
N ALA A 564 14.63 50.33 0.39
CA ALA A 564 14.86 49.89 1.75
C ALA A 564 13.57 49.56 2.51
N GLY A 565 12.49 50.30 2.21
CA GLY A 565 11.17 50.08 2.82
C GLY A 565 10.32 49.02 2.11
N SER A 566 10.38 48.93 0.78
CA SER A 566 9.50 48.07 -0.03
C SER A 566 10.11 46.73 -0.45
N LEU A 567 11.45 46.62 -0.59
CA LEU A 567 12.11 45.36 -0.92
C LEU A 567 12.16 44.37 0.28
N GLY A 568 11.98 44.84 1.51
CA GLY A 568 11.71 44.00 2.67
C GLY A 568 10.32 43.37 2.64
N GLU A 569 9.39 43.87 1.79
CA GLU A 569 7.97 43.49 1.67
C GLU A 569 7.56 43.05 0.26
N ILE A 570 8.48 42.97 -0.72
CA ILE A 570 8.08 42.45 -2.05
C ILE A 570 7.81 40.94 -1.95
N GLU A 571 6.59 40.58 -1.63
CA GLU A 571 6.05 39.25 -1.91
C GLU A 571 5.73 39.17 -3.40
N LEU A 572 6.57 38.42 -4.15
CA LEU A 572 6.30 38.16 -5.57
C LEU A 572 5.05 37.29 -5.70
N GLU A 573 4.01 37.76 -6.31
CA GLU A 573 2.84 36.95 -6.72
C GLU A 573 3.16 36.14 -7.98
N ARG A 574 3.95 35.10 -7.83
CA ARG A 574 4.38 34.28 -8.97
C ARG A 574 3.24 33.47 -9.55
N SER A 575 3.17 33.48 -10.86
CA SER A 575 2.30 32.61 -11.65
C SER A 575 3.07 32.04 -12.83
N LEU A 576 2.59 30.96 -13.42
CA LEU A 576 3.14 30.40 -14.64
C LEU A 576 2.69 31.26 -15.82
N VAL A 577 3.60 32.03 -16.39
CA VAL A 577 3.35 33.01 -17.47
C VAL A 577 4.29 32.72 -18.65
N ASP A 578 3.80 32.86 -19.87
CA ASP A 578 4.62 32.85 -21.07
C ASP A 578 5.39 34.19 -21.16
N PRO A 579 6.73 34.19 -20.98
CA PRO A 579 7.50 35.43 -20.99
C PRO A 579 7.44 36.13 -22.36
N ALA A 580 7.10 35.42 -23.44
CA ALA A 580 6.93 36.04 -24.76
C ALA A 580 5.79 37.07 -24.79
N ASP A 581 4.75 36.90 -24.00
CA ASP A 581 3.61 37.82 -23.93
C ASP A 581 4.01 39.20 -23.37
N ILE A 582 5.07 39.19 -22.52
CA ILE A 582 5.67 40.41 -21.97
C ILE A 582 6.72 40.97 -22.92
N LEU A 583 7.67 40.11 -23.36
CA LEU A 583 8.83 40.57 -24.15
C LEU A 583 8.45 41.13 -25.53
N LYS A 584 7.36 40.65 -26.16
CA LYS A 584 6.84 41.18 -27.42
C LYS A 584 6.30 42.62 -27.33
N THR A 585 5.99 43.08 -26.12
CA THR A 585 5.52 44.49 -25.94
C THR A 585 6.65 45.52 -26.11
N PHE A 586 7.90 45.07 -26.16
CA PHE A 586 9.09 45.90 -26.35
C PHE A 586 9.55 45.86 -27.82
N ASP A 587 9.94 47.03 -28.33
CA ASP A 587 10.49 47.12 -29.66
C ASP A 587 11.80 46.35 -29.78
N GLY A 588 11.99 45.65 -30.90
CA GLY A 588 13.24 44.89 -31.17
C GLY A 588 13.23 43.45 -30.65
N TYR A 589 12.08 42.90 -30.27
CA TYR A 589 11.95 41.49 -29.95
C TYR A 589 12.21 40.57 -31.15
N GLU A 590 13.22 39.70 -31.05
CA GLU A 590 13.61 38.69 -32.04
C GLU A 590 13.62 37.32 -31.38
N GLY A 591 12.46 36.76 -31.11
CA GLY A 591 12.30 35.46 -30.47
C GLY A 591 11.07 34.70 -30.94
N PRO A 592 10.89 33.46 -30.46
CA PRO A 592 9.71 32.63 -30.78
C PRO A 592 8.41 33.32 -30.38
N GLN A 593 7.32 33.01 -31.10
CA GLN A 593 5.99 33.54 -30.80
C GLN A 593 5.43 33.04 -29.45
N LYS A 594 5.88 31.85 -28.99
CA LYS A 594 5.56 31.29 -27.70
C LYS A 594 6.82 30.74 -27.07
N LEU A 595 6.94 30.94 -25.76
CA LEU A 595 8.02 30.45 -24.91
C LEU A 595 7.45 29.52 -23.84
N PRO A 596 8.28 28.65 -23.25
CA PRO A 596 7.90 27.88 -22.06
C PRO A 596 7.42 28.80 -20.94
N CYS A 597 6.34 28.42 -20.28
CA CYS A 597 5.85 29.18 -19.12
C CYS A 597 6.85 29.07 -17.95
N LEU A 598 7.15 30.23 -17.38
CA LEU A 598 8.03 30.37 -16.24
C LEU A 598 7.26 30.86 -15.02
N SER A 599 7.70 30.47 -13.83
CA SER A 599 7.11 30.94 -12.56
C SER A 599 7.62 32.34 -12.24
N ILE A 600 6.93 33.34 -12.73
CA ILE A 600 7.31 34.77 -12.61
C ILE A 600 6.13 35.62 -12.14
N ASP A 601 6.45 36.76 -11.52
CA ASP A 601 5.53 37.85 -11.28
C ASP A 601 5.52 38.77 -12.52
N GLU A 602 4.38 38.84 -13.19
CA GLU A 602 4.25 39.56 -14.48
C GLU A 602 4.57 41.06 -14.37
N TYR A 603 4.15 41.69 -13.26
CA TYR A 603 4.39 43.12 -13.04
C TYR A 603 5.87 43.43 -12.83
N TRP A 604 6.49 42.75 -11.88
CA TRP A 604 7.89 42.99 -11.54
C TRP A 604 8.84 42.54 -12.65
N PHE A 605 8.55 41.47 -13.35
CA PHE A 605 9.34 41.04 -14.51
C PHE A 605 9.28 42.08 -15.64
N ARG A 606 8.07 42.62 -15.93
CA ARG A 606 7.89 43.72 -16.90
C ARG A 606 8.70 44.96 -16.49
N GLN A 607 8.69 45.36 -15.22
CA GLN A 607 9.45 46.47 -14.71
C GLN A 607 10.96 46.24 -14.88
N ALA A 608 11.49 45.09 -14.56
CA ALA A 608 12.91 44.77 -14.72
C ALA A 608 13.36 44.91 -16.19
N VAL A 609 12.57 44.39 -17.13
CA VAL A 609 12.86 44.53 -18.58
C VAL A 609 12.76 46.01 -19.02
N THR A 610 11.76 46.75 -18.53
CA THR A 610 11.57 48.18 -18.85
C THR A 610 12.78 49.01 -18.39
N MET A 611 13.28 48.78 -17.18
CA MET A 611 14.47 49.48 -16.64
C MET A 611 15.68 49.27 -17.54
N VAL A 612 15.94 48.04 -17.98
CA VAL A 612 17.09 47.72 -18.86
C VAL A 612 16.88 48.36 -20.25
N VAL A 613 15.68 48.21 -20.84
CA VAL A 613 15.39 48.73 -22.19
C VAL A 613 15.43 50.23 -22.22
N SER A 614 14.98 50.96 -21.18
CA SER A 614 15.00 52.41 -21.10
C SER A 614 16.41 53.04 -21.15
N LYS A 615 17.45 52.28 -20.82
CA LYS A 615 18.84 52.72 -20.87
C LYS A 615 19.54 52.46 -22.20
N MET A 616 18.88 51.87 -23.16
CA MET A 616 19.44 51.49 -24.46
C MET A 616 18.80 52.31 -25.59
N LEU A 617 19.60 52.79 -26.55
CA LEU A 617 19.11 53.65 -27.66
C LEU A 617 18.45 52.90 -28.80
N ARG A 618 18.95 51.70 -29.13
CA ARG A 618 18.43 50.79 -30.19
C ARG A 618 18.40 49.37 -29.68
N VAL A 619 17.28 48.94 -29.11
CA VAL A 619 17.12 47.68 -28.48
C VAL A 619 16.98 46.50 -29.46
N ARG A 620 17.54 45.39 -29.09
CA ARG A 620 17.33 44.06 -29.71
C ARG A 620 17.23 43.03 -28.61
N ILE A 621 16.13 42.31 -28.53
CA ILE A 621 15.91 41.26 -27.52
C ILE A 621 15.95 39.94 -28.21
N ARG A 622 16.95 39.08 -27.85
CA ARG A 622 17.06 37.69 -28.30
C ARG A 622 16.73 36.77 -27.18
N VAL A 623 16.08 35.66 -27.54
CA VAL A 623 15.72 34.60 -26.58
C VAL A 623 16.26 33.26 -27.08
N LYS A 624 16.92 32.52 -26.16
CA LYS A 624 17.35 31.13 -26.38
C LYS A 624 16.83 30.23 -25.27
N MET A 625 16.45 28.99 -25.58
CA MET A 625 16.16 27.94 -24.63
C MET A 625 17.39 27.09 -24.41
N THR A 626 17.77 26.90 -23.14
CA THR A 626 18.92 26.08 -22.72
C THR A 626 18.45 25.05 -21.68
N ILE A 627 19.28 24.06 -21.36
CA ILE A 627 18.98 23.10 -20.27
C ILE A 627 18.83 23.77 -18.89
N ARG A 628 19.35 24.97 -18.70
CA ARG A 628 19.21 25.74 -17.44
C ARG A 628 17.90 26.53 -17.35
N GLY A 629 17.34 26.94 -18.51
CA GLY A 629 16.16 27.80 -18.55
C GLY A 629 16.09 28.64 -19.82
N VAL A 630 15.23 29.65 -19.78
CA VAL A 630 15.06 30.61 -20.84
C VAL A 630 16.07 31.75 -20.67
N GLN A 631 17.01 31.86 -21.60
CA GLN A 631 18.00 32.93 -21.65
C GLN A 631 17.45 34.09 -22.48
N VAL A 632 17.38 35.25 -21.87
CA VAL A 632 17.02 36.51 -22.53
C VAL A 632 18.25 37.42 -22.61
N SER A 633 18.57 37.90 -23.80
CA SER A 633 19.71 38.80 -24.04
C SER A 633 19.23 40.07 -24.69
N ILE A 634 19.42 41.19 -24.05
CA ILE A 634 19.02 42.53 -24.47
C ILE A 634 20.27 43.29 -24.96
N PHE A 635 20.31 43.65 -26.22
CA PHE A 635 21.47 44.29 -26.88
C PHE A 635 21.14 45.74 -27.23
N ASP A 636 22.13 46.63 -27.06
CA ASP A 636 22.11 47.94 -27.68
C ASP A 636 22.83 47.92 -29.05
N LYS A 637 22.06 48.03 -30.12
CA LYS A 637 22.62 48.11 -31.50
C LYS A 637 23.50 49.34 -31.76
N SER A 638 23.48 50.36 -30.90
CA SER A 638 24.30 51.54 -31.03
C SER A 638 25.76 51.28 -30.58
N GLY A 639 26.04 50.24 -29.87
CA GLY A 639 27.34 49.87 -29.27
C GLY A 639 27.82 50.87 -28.21
N LYS A 640 26.96 51.74 -27.74
CA LYS A 640 27.29 52.80 -26.78
C LYS A 640 26.89 52.47 -25.35
N TRP A 641 26.21 51.34 -25.13
CA TRP A 641 25.85 50.94 -23.76
C TRP A 641 27.07 50.31 -23.07
N GLU A 642 27.57 51.02 -22.07
CA GLU A 642 28.56 50.54 -21.14
C GLU A 642 27.90 50.28 -19.82
N GLU A 643 28.33 49.23 -19.10
CA GLU A 643 27.85 48.93 -17.78
C GLU A 643 28.30 50.05 -16.82
N HIS A 644 27.38 50.97 -16.52
CA HIS A 644 27.54 51.88 -15.42
C HIS A 644 26.79 51.29 -14.20
N ASP A 645 27.26 51.58 -13.00
CA ASP A 645 26.53 51.30 -11.75
C ASP A 645 25.25 52.15 -11.67
N ASP A 646 24.37 51.97 -12.66
CA ASP A 646 23.06 52.64 -12.72
C ASP A 646 22.11 51.87 -11.78
N SER A 647 21.47 52.62 -10.87
CA SER A 647 20.52 52.08 -9.87
C SER A 647 19.41 51.24 -10.51
N ASP A 648 18.93 51.61 -11.71
CA ASP A 648 17.87 50.91 -12.42
C ASP A 648 18.35 49.55 -12.92
N ILE A 649 19.58 49.40 -13.38
CA ILE A 649 20.20 48.15 -13.79
C ILE A 649 20.45 47.23 -12.62
N LEU A 650 20.92 47.77 -11.48
CA LEU A 650 21.07 47.03 -10.23
C LEU A 650 19.73 46.49 -9.72
N LEU A 651 18.68 47.30 -9.74
CA LEU A 651 17.33 46.89 -9.32
C LEU A 651 16.74 45.87 -10.25
N ALA A 652 16.92 46.03 -11.60
CA ALA A 652 16.50 45.05 -12.57
C ALA A 652 17.17 43.67 -12.34
N ARG A 653 18.49 43.68 -11.99
CA ARG A 653 19.25 42.49 -11.65
C ARG A 653 18.67 41.80 -10.40
N GLU A 654 18.38 42.57 -9.34
CA GLU A 654 17.79 42.04 -8.10
C GLU A 654 16.41 41.44 -8.33
N ILE A 655 15.56 42.11 -9.10
CA ILE A 655 14.25 41.58 -9.47
C ILE A 655 14.38 40.24 -10.22
N ILE A 656 15.35 40.10 -11.14
CA ILE A 656 15.61 38.85 -11.84
C ILE A 656 16.11 37.75 -10.87
N LEU A 657 17.01 38.11 -9.94
CA LEU A 657 17.49 37.17 -8.91
C LEU A 657 16.36 36.73 -7.98
N LEU A 658 15.47 37.66 -7.59
CA LEU A 658 14.26 37.30 -6.81
C LEU A 658 13.35 36.33 -7.55
N HIS A 659 13.33 36.34 -8.88
CA HIS A 659 12.62 35.35 -9.70
C HIS A 659 13.36 34.01 -9.82
N GLY A 660 14.53 33.85 -9.15
CA GLY A 660 15.37 32.66 -9.20
C GLY A 660 16.23 32.60 -10.47
N GLY A 661 16.39 33.71 -11.18
CA GLY A 661 17.22 33.81 -12.37
C GLY A 661 18.69 34.08 -12.03
N THR A 662 19.53 34.10 -13.08
CA THR A 662 20.93 34.51 -13.01
C THR A 662 21.20 35.54 -14.06
N CYS A 663 21.98 36.60 -13.74
CA CYS A 663 22.34 37.66 -14.67
C CYS A 663 23.81 37.54 -15.05
N SER A 664 24.11 37.85 -16.34
CA SER A 664 25.46 38.01 -16.85
C SER A 664 25.50 39.20 -17.79
N ASN A 665 26.55 40.01 -17.72
CA ASN A 665 26.73 41.15 -18.60
C ASN A 665 27.96 40.97 -19.47
N SER A 666 27.88 41.47 -20.68
CA SER A 666 28.98 41.61 -21.60
C SER A 666 28.91 42.98 -22.29
N GLU A 667 29.98 43.46 -22.92
CA GLU A 667 29.98 44.75 -23.66
C GLU A 667 28.76 44.84 -24.59
N GLY A 668 27.93 45.82 -24.39
CA GLY A 668 26.72 46.10 -25.19
C GLY A 668 25.55 45.13 -24.98
N CYS A 669 25.58 44.27 -23.95
CA CYS A 669 24.53 43.26 -23.74
C CYS A 669 24.23 43.00 -22.25
N PHE A 670 22.98 43.11 -21.87
CA PHE A 670 22.45 42.62 -20.61
C PHE A 670 21.77 41.26 -20.83
N SER A 671 22.26 40.21 -20.18
CA SER A 671 21.74 38.87 -20.36
C SER A 671 21.34 38.25 -19.02
N PHE A 672 20.23 37.52 -19.03
CA PHE A 672 19.79 36.76 -17.84
C PHE A 672 19.17 35.43 -18.25
N VAL A 673 19.19 34.47 -17.32
CA VAL A 673 18.57 33.14 -17.48
C VAL A 673 17.53 32.99 -16.38
N LEU A 674 16.29 32.67 -16.75
CA LEU A 674 15.22 32.29 -15.84
C LEU A 674 15.04 30.79 -15.88
N ASN A 675 15.11 30.13 -14.72
CA ASN A 675 15.04 28.69 -14.60
C ASN A 675 13.62 28.18 -14.93
N TYR A 676 13.54 26.98 -15.52
CA TYR A 676 12.26 26.28 -15.64
C TYR A 676 11.72 25.94 -14.25
N PRO A 677 10.41 26.00 -14.04
CA PRO A 677 9.79 25.50 -12.82
C PRO A 677 10.05 24.00 -12.70
N THR A 678 10.25 23.51 -11.48
CA THR A 678 10.30 22.07 -11.20
C THR A 678 8.92 21.57 -10.77
N LEU A 679 8.71 20.25 -10.82
CA LEU A 679 7.44 19.65 -10.41
C LEU A 679 7.03 19.97 -8.97
N SER A 680 7.97 20.29 -8.09
CA SER A 680 7.69 20.72 -6.70
C SER A 680 7.80 22.23 -6.45
N GLY A 681 8.03 23.03 -7.48
CA GLY A 681 8.00 24.50 -7.43
C GLY A 681 9.26 25.21 -6.93
N SER A 682 10.07 24.64 -6.03
CA SER A 682 11.16 25.40 -5.36
C SER A 682 12.51 24.68 -5.27
N VAL A 683 12.71 23.58 -5.96
CA VAL A 683 13.94 22.76 -5.90
C VAL A 683 14.86 23.12 -7.08
N PRO A 684 16.23 23.13 -6.92
CA PRO A 684 17.14 23.38 -8.00
C PRO A 684 16.99 22.41 -9.17
N ASN A 685 17.12 22.93 -10.39
CA ASN A 685 17.11 22.17 -11.63
C ASN A 685 18.27 21.15 -11.67
N THR A 686 17.96 19.87 -11.91
CA THR A 686 18.94 18.76 -11.98
C THR A 686 19.28 18.32 -13.40
N TRP A 687 18.79 19.01 -14.45
CA TRP A 687 19.03 18.63 -15.83
C TRP A 687 20.52 18.74 -16.21
N ARG A 688 21.06 17.69 -16.85
CA ARG A 688 22.49 17.63 -17.26
C ARG A 688 22.60 17.59 -18.78
N GLU A 689 23.75 17.97 -19.29
CA GLU A 689 24.08 17.79 -20.71
C GLU A 689 23.99 16.29 -21.07
N ASN A 690 23.32 15.99 -22.19
CA ASN A 690 22.99 14.67 -22.70
C ASN A 690 21.80 13.95 -22.06
N ASP A 691 21.13 14.52 -21.07
CA ASP A 691 19.84 13.99 -20.60
C ASP A 691 18.75 14.33 -21.64
N SER A 692 17.78 13.43 -21.83
CA SER A 692 16.69 13.62 -22.79
C SER A 692 15.55 14.47 -22.22
N LEU A 693 14.90 15.24 -23.11
CA LEU A 693 13.61 15.88 -22.85
C LEU A 693 12.48 14.90 -23.15
N VAL A 694 11.78 14.47 -22.12
CA VAL A 694 10.64 13.54 -22.26
C VAL A 694 9.38 14.31 -22.62
N CYS A 695 8.82 14.06 -23.80
CA CYS A 695 7.69 14.77 -24.33
C CYS A 695 6.39 13.99 -24.06
N LEU A 696 5.48 14.59 -23.29
CA LEU A 696 4.16 14.05 -23.00
C LEU A 696 3.11 14.66 -23.94
N GLY A 697 2.79 13.93 -25.01
CA GLY A 697 1.77 14.31 -25.98
C GLY A 697 2.24 15.32 -27.05
N GLY A 698 3.44 15.18 -27.56
CA GLY A 698 3.96 15.94 -28.72
C GLY A 698 5.31 16.62 -28.46
N VAL A 699 6.05 16.85 -29.53
CA VAL A 699 7.40 17.43 -29.48
C VAL A 699 7.31 18.95 -29.38
N PRO A 700 8.21 19.65 -28.63
CA PRO A 700 8.19 21.11 -28.56
C PRO A 700 8.43 21.76 -29.93
N PRO A 701 7.78 22.90 -30.24
CA PRO A 701 7.96 23.62 -31.51
C PRO A 701 9.26 24.45 -31.56
N PHE A 702 10.19 24.21 -30.65
CA PHE A 702 11.47 24.90 -30.51
C PHE A 702 12.57 23.92 -30.08
N GLU A 703 13.81 24.23 -30.40
CA GLU A 703 14.98 23.49 -29.96
C GLU A 703 15.49 24.01 -28.61
N ILE A 704 15.92 23.08 -27.74
CA ILE A 704 16.61 23.39 -26.49
C ILE A 704 18.07 23.03 -26.66
N GLU A 705 18.95 24.02 -26.51
CA GLU A 705 20.39 23.86 -26.70
C GLU A 705 20.96 22.88 -25.66
N GLY A 706 21.54 21.76 -26.15
CA GLY A 706 22.11 20.72 -25.30
C GLY A 706 21.16 19.58 -24.91
N ALA A 707 19.96 19.48 -25.49
CA ALA A 707 19.01 18.43 -25.19
C ALA A 707 18.43 17.76 -26.45
N SER A 708 18.20 16.46 -26.37
CA SER A 708 17.42 15.69 -27.36
C SER A 708 15.99 15.50 -26.87
N ALA A 709 15.00 15.70 -27.75
CA ALA A 709 13.59 15.49 -27.42
C ALA A 709 13.19 14.04 -27.78
N GLU A 710 12.53 13.34 -26.82
CA GLU A 710 12.05 11.97 -27.00
C GLU A 710 10.56 11.90 -26.64
N GLU A 711 9.74 11.33 -27.53
CA GLU A 711 8.32 11.12 -27.25
C GLU A 711 8.14 9.98 -26.25
N ALA A 712 7.38 10.23 -25.20
CA ALA A 712 7.23 9.29 -24.11
C ALA A 712 6.15 8.24 -24.40
N ASP A 713 6.43 6.99 -24.02
CA ASP A 713 5.42 5.95 -23.87
C ASP A 713 4.61 6.23 -22.59
N ILE A 714 3.46 6.90 -22.78
CA ILE A 714 2.59 7.36 -21.70
C ILE A 714 2.03 6.19 -20.89
N GLU A 715 1.67 5.07 -21.56
CA GLU A 715 1.12 3.89 -20.89
C GLU A 715 2.17 3.26 -19.97
N ARG A 716 3.39 3.18 -20.45
CA ARG A 716 4.52 2.67 -19.64
C ARG A 716 4.79 3.55 -18.42
N ILE A 717 4.74 4.87 -18.55
CA ILE A 717 4.91 5.79 -17.41
C ILE A 717 3.82 5.58 -16.37
N ILE A 718 2.56 5.43 -16.78
CA ILE A 718 1.44 5.20 -15.86
C ILE A 718 1.59 3.85 -15.15
N GLN A 719 1.95 2.79 -15.87
CA GLN A 719 2.11 1.44 -15.31
C GLN A 719 3.30 1.33 -14.38
N THR A 720 4.46 1.86 -14.80
CA THR A 720 5.72 1.72 -14.03
C THR A 720 5.92 2.81 -12.99
N LYS A 721 5.16 3.91 -13.06
CA LYS A 721 5.34 5.14 -12.27
C LYS A 721 6.77 5.72 -12.39
N ARG A 722 7.44 5.48 -13.52
CA ARG A 722 8.83 5.89 -13.77
C ARG A 722 8.96 6.59 -15.11
N LEU A 723 9.78 7.64 -15.12
CA LEU A 723 10.29 8.23 -16.37
C LEU A 723 11.32 7.30 -17.02
N PRO A 724 11.54 7.36 -18.34
CA PRO A 724 12.64 6.70 -19.02
C PRO A 724 13.98 7.01 -18.35
N ALA A 725 14.95 6.08 -18.43
CA ALA A 725 16.30 6.32 -17.91
C ALA A 725 16.98 7.43 -18.71
N GLY A 726 17.67 8.37 -18.02
CA GLY A 726 18.28 9.54 -18.66
C GLY A 726 17.34 10.71 -18.93
N SER A 727 16.13 10.71 -18.32
CA SER A 727 15.18 11.83 -18.42
C SER A 727 15.67 13.03 -17.61
N GLY A 728 16.03 14.11 -18.30
CA GLY A 728 16.51 15.35 -17.68
C GLY A 728 15.40 16.37 -17.42
N ALA A 729 14.34 16.39 -18.24
CA ALA A 729 13.20 17.28 -18.11
C ALA A 729 11.94 16.67 -18.70
N VAL A 730 10.78 17.19 -18.31
CA VAL A 730 9.47 16.81 -18.87
C VAL A 730 8.86 17.99 -19.65
N PHE A 731 8.49 17.75 -20.89
CA PHE A 731 7.76 18.70 -21.72
C PHE A 731 6.28 18.34 -21.80
N TRP A 732 5.44 19.34 -21.67
CA TRP A 732 4.00 19.24 -21.88
C TRP A 732 3.42 20.51 -22.53
N SER A 733 2.51 20.33 -23.46
CA SER A 733 1.74 21.43 -24.04
C SER A 733 0.28 21.36 -23.61
N SER A 734 -0.28 22.48 -23.19
CA SER A 734 -1.69 22.58 -22.81
C SER A 734 -2.68 22.25 -23.93
N GLN A 735 -2.21 22.09 -25.17
CA GLN A 735 -3.02 21.61 -26.29
C GLN A 735 -3.27 20.09 -26.24
N TYR A 736 -2.42 19.34 -25.51
CA TYR A 736 -2.55 17.90 -25.33
C TYR A 736 -3.21 17.62 -23.98
N ASN A 737 -4.52 17.62 -23.96
CA ASN A 737 -5.38 17.53 -22.78
C ASN A 737 -6.18 16.22 -22.72
N ASN A 738 -5.59 15.09 -23.14
CA ASN A 738 -6.22 13.80 -22.97
C ASN A 738 -5.95 13.21 -21.56
N TYR A 739 -6.82 12.30 -21.12
CA TYR A 739 -6.79 11.70 -19.78
C TYR A 739 -5.45 10.98 -19.49
N ASN A 740 -4.86 10.29 -20.46
CA ASN A 740 -3.63 9.52 -20.26
C ASN A 740 -2.44 10.45 -19.99
N VAL A 741 -2.35 11.57 -20.71
CA VAL A 741 -1.32 12.59 -20.47
C VAL A 741 -1.46 13.19 -19.07
N PHE A 742 -2.68 13.50 -18.64
CA PHE A 742 -2.92 14.01 -17.28
C PHE A 742 -2.61 12.98 -16.20
N SER A 743 -2.97 11.71 -16.41
CA SER A 743 -2.67 10.62 -15.50
C SER A 743 -1.15 10.42 -15.35
N ALA A 744 -0.39 10.49 -16.45
CA ALA A 744 1.06 10.45 -16.43
C ALA A 744 1.65 11.64 -15.66
N LEU A 745 1.18 12.86 -15.94
CA LEU A 745 1.63 14.08 -15.26
C LEU A 745 1.38 14.02 -13.75
N LEU A 746 0.19 13.61 -13.32
CA LEU A 746 -0.15 13.46 -11.91
C LEU A 746 0.69 12.35 -11.24
N THR A 747 0.94 11.25 -11.95
CA THR A 747 1.78 10.16 -11.47
C THR A 747 3.23 10.62 -11.23
N ILE A 748 3.77 11.41 -12.15
CA ILE A 748 5.13 11.96 -12.03
C ILE A 748 5.18 13.03 -10.95
N SER A 749 4.22 13.96 -10.90
CA SER A 749 4.21 15.06 -9.91
C SER A 749 4.03 14.57 -8.48
N GLY A 750 3.31 13.47 -8.28
CA GLY A 750 3.13 12.84 -6.97
C GLY A 750 4.36 12.04 -6.48
N SER A 751 5.36 11.82 -7.34
CA SER A 751 6.55 11.04 -6.98
C SER A 751 7.65 11.92 -6.38
N SER A 752 8.13 11.56 -5.18
CA SER A 752 9.25 12.25 -4.53
C SER A 752 10.54 12.18 -5.34
N GLN A 753 10.72 11.16 -6.17
CA GLN A 753 11.88 10.92 -7.02
C GLN A 753 12.05 12.01 -8.10
N TYR A 754 10.95 12.61 -8.57
CA TYR A 754 10.96 13.57 -9.69
C TYR A 754 10.74 15.02 -9.27
N ARG A 755 10.80 15.33 -7.98
CA ARG A 755 10.59 16.69 -7.44
C ARG A 755 11.49 17.74 -8.05
N SER A 756 12.74 17.39 -8.38
CA SER A 756 13.76 18.28 -8.94
C SER A 756 13.81 18.30 -10.47
N VAL A 757 12.97 17.51 -11.13
CA VAL A 757 12.93 17.45 -12.61
C VAL A 757 12.28 18.72 -13.14
N PRO A 758 12.92 19.45 -14.08
CA PRO A 758 12.34 20.60 -14.74
C PRO A 758 11.09 20.25 -15.53
N PHE A 759 10.11 21.09 -15.43
CA PHE A 759 8.84 20.97 -16.13
C PHE A 759 8.68 22.11 -17.15
N ILE A 760 8.71 21.74 -18.42
CA ILE A 760 8.61 22.67 -19.52
C ILE A 760 7.18 22.66 -20.05
N CYS A 761 6.40 23.65 -19.67
CA CYS A 761 5.01 23.79 -20.05
C CYS A 761 4.85 24.83 -21.17
N LEU A 762 4.17 24.45 -22.27
CA LEU A 762 3.80 25.36 -23.35
C LEU A 762 2.28 25.58 -23.34
N GLY A 763 1.88 26.85 -23.34
CA GLY A 763 0.47 27.25 -23.31
C GLY A 763 0.26 28.49 -22.47
N ASN A 764 -0.96 28.84 -22.19
CA ASN A 764 -1.29 29.99 -21.31
C ASN A 764 -2.01 29.49 -20.06
N PRO A 765 -1.31 28.93 -19.08
CA PRO A 765 -1.95 28.36 -17.92
C PRO A 765 -2.43 29.41 -16.91
N ARG A 766 -1.80 30.58 -16.79
CA ARG A 766 -2.03 31.62 -15.73
C ARG A 766 -2.38 30.96 -14.38
N ALA A 767 -1.59 29.95 -14.00
CA ALA A 767 -1.79 29.13 -12.84
C ALA A 767 -0.69 29.42 -11.82
N ARG A 768 -0.97 29.32 -10.53
CA ARG A 768 0.02 29.53 -9.46
C ARG A 768 0.98 28.35 -9.32
N SER A 769 0.54 27.15 -9.71
CA SER A 769 1.35 25.93 -9.65
C SER A 769 1.15 25.08 -10.91
N ILE A 770 2.07 24.11 -11.11
CA ILE A 770 1.96 23.13 -12.20
C ILE A 770 0.69 22.30 -12.05
N GLU A 771 0.33 21.91 -10.84
CA GLU A 771 -0.91 21.19 -10.55
C GLU A 771 -2.14 22.01 -10.92
N GLU A 772 -2.16 23.32 -10.63
CA GLU A 772 -3.23 24.22 -11.03
C GLU A 772 -3.26 24.44 -12.56
N ALA A 773 -2.09 24.44 -13.22
CA ALA A 773 -2.00 24.53 -14.67
C ALA A 773 -2.59 23.31 -15.36
N ILE A 774 -2.23 22.10 -14.87
CA ILE A 774 -2.80 20.83 -15.32
C ILE A 774 -4.32 20.83 -15.07
N TYR A 775 -4.74 21.25 -13.89
CA TYR A 775 -6.15 21.37 -13.50
C TYR A 775 -6.93 22.30 -14.43
N THR A 776 -6.38 23.48 -14.73
CA THR A 776 -7.02 24.47 -15.60
C THR A 776 -7.14 23.95 -17.04
N ALA A 777 -6.12 23.25 -17.54
CA ALA A 777 -6.15 22.62 -18.86
C ALA A 777 -7.18 21.49 -18.95
N VAL A 778 -7.27 20.64 -17.91
CA VAL A 778 -8.34 19.63 -17.77
C VAL A 778 -9.72 20.27 -17.79
N LYS A 779 -9.88 21.43 -17.14
CA LYS A 779 -11.15 22.16 -17.07
C LYS A 779 -11.56 22.80 -18.41
N GLN A 780 -10.60 23.26 -19.21
CA GLN A 780 -10.83 23.89 -20.51
C GLN A 780 -11.03 22.89 -21.65
N GLY A 781 -10.52 21.66 -21.50
CA GLY A 781 -10.50 20.63 -22.55
C GLY A 781 -11.79 19.85 -22.75
N GLY A 782 -12.91 20.20 -22.11
CA GLY A 782 -14.22 19.51 -22.23
C GLY A 782 -14.13 18.07 -21.72
N ARG A 783 -14.66 17.81 -20.53
CA ARG A 783 -14.62 16.47 -19.92
C ARG A 783 -15.71 15.61 -20.52
N VAL A 784 -15.36 14.58 -21.23
CA VAL A 784 -16.32 13.58 -21.65
C VAL A 784 -16.62 12.64 -20.47
N ILE A 785 -17.86 12.53 -20.09
CA ILE A 785 -18.35 11.51 -19.15
C ILE A 785 -19.21 10.55 -19.96
N LEU A 786 -18.82 9.29 -20.00
CA LEU A 786 -19.64 8.24 -20.60
C LEU A 786 -20.61 7.71 -19.56
N GLN A 787 -21.88 7.61 -19.88
CA GLN A 787 -22.88 6.92 -19.07
C GLN A 787 -23.54 5.80 -19.85
N LEU A 788 -23.79 4.70 -19.15
CA LEU A 788 -24.54 3.56 -19.69
C LEU A 788 -26.01 3.74 -19.35
N ASN A 789 -26.87 3.66 -20.37
CA ASN A 789 -28.35 3.64 -20.23
C ASN A 789 -28.92 4.81 -19.39
N ASN A 790 -28.34 5.99 -19.45
CA ASN A 790 -28.77 7.20 -18.69
C ASN A 790 -28.85 7.00 -17.17
N THR A 791 -27.99 6.17 -16.61
CA THR A 791 -28.03 5.69 -15.23
C THR A 791 -28.04 6.80 -14.18
N ALA A 792 -27.40 7.94 -14.43
CA ALA A 792 -27.24 9.00 -13.43
C ALA A 792 -27.40 10.42 -14.04
N ASP A 793 -28.29 10.60 -15.01
CA ASP A 793 -28.41 11.82 -15.80
C ASP A 793 -28.61 13.09 -14.93
N SER A 794 -29.46 13.02 -13.92
CA SER A 794 -29.71 14.14 -12.99
C SER A 794 -28.49 14.53 -12.15
N PHE A 795 -27.67 13.56 -11.75
CA PHE A 795 -26.40 13.76 -11.04
C PHE A 795 -25.33 14.37 -11.96
N LEU A 796 -25.20 13.80 -13.15
CA LEU A 796 -24.16 14.21 -14.10
C LEU A 796 -24.34 15.64 -14.59
N ARG A 797 -25.58 16.10 -14.78
CA ARG A 797 -25.88 17.50 -15.15
C ARG A 797 -25.45 18.53 -14.09
N ARG A 798 -25.19 18.10 -12.86
CA ARG A 798 -24.69 18.94 -11.77
C ARG A 798 -23.15 19.07 -11.77
N LEU A 799 -22.45 18.30 -12.59
CA LEU A 799 -21.00 18.37 -12.74
C LEU A 799 -20.64 19.43 -13.79
N PRO A 800 -20.13 20.61 -13.41
CA PRO A 800 -19.91 21.70 -14.33
C PRO A 800 -18.80 21.40 -15.36
N GLY A 801 -19.00 21.78 -16.61
CA GLY A 801 -18.01 21.70 -17.69
C GLY A 801 -17.80 20.27 -18.23
N SER A 802 -18.79 19.39 -18.09
CA SER A 802 -18.72 18.02 -18.59
C SER A 802 -19.65 17.82 -19.80
N GLU A 803 -19.16 17.16 -20.83
CA GLU A 803 -19.94 16.65 -21.96
C GLU A 803 -20.41 15.23 -21.59
N ILE A 804 -21.72 15.05 -21.47
CA ILE A 804 -22.31 13.73 -21.12
C ILE A 804 -22.65 13.01 -22.42
N VAL A 805 -22.07 11.83 -22.59
CA VAL A 805 -22.33 10.97 -23.75
C VAL A 805 -22.93 9.66 -23.24
N SER A 806 -24.17 9.37 -23.65
CA SER A 806 -24.83 8.10 -23.33
C SER A 806 -24.49 7.07 -24.38
N CYS A 807 -24.23 5.84 -23.96
CA CYS A 807 -23.93 4.72 -24.84
C CYS A 807 -24.54 3.41 -24.34
N ASP A 808 -24.67 2.44 -25.22
CA ASP A 808 -25.08 1.06 -24.89
C ASP A 808 -23.88 0.20 -24.50
N SER A 809 -24.12 -0.89 -23.77
CA SER A 809 -23.10 -1.79 -23.27
C SER A 809 -22.17 -2.38 -24.35
N GLY A 810 -22.69 -2.64 -25.54
CA GLY A 810 -21.91 -3.24 -26.64
C GLY A 810 -20.89 -2.32 -27.29
N ILE A 811 -21.08 -0.99 -27.20
CA ILE A 811 -20.18 0.00 -27.80
C ILE A 811 -19.30 0.72 -26.76
N LEU A 812 -19.51 0.44 -25.47
CA LEU A 812 -18.77 1.07 -24.38
C LEU A 812 -17.24 0.95 -24.52
N PRO A 813 -16.64 -0.21 -24.85
CA PRO A 813 -15.19 -0.35 -25.03
C PRO A 813 -14.65 0.56 -26.14
N VAL A 814 -15.37 0.62 -27.24
CA VAL A 814 -15.00 1.45 -28.40
C VAL A 814 -15.09 2.94 -28.05
N MET A 815 -16.13 3.33 -27.32
CA MET A 815 -16.31 4.72 -26.87
C MET A 815 -15.26 5.14 -25.86
N ILE A 816 -14.86 4.26 -24.94
CA ILE A 816 -13.75 4.52 -24.01
C ILE A 816 -12.45 4.77 -24.78
N ALA A 817 -12.14 3.93 -25.76
CA ALA A 817 -10.93 4.06 -26.57
C ALA A 817 -10.93 5.31 -27.48
N GLN A 818 -12.09 5.71 -28.01
CA GLN A 818 -12.20 6.87 -28.92
C GLN A 818 -12.32 8.20 -28.21
N LYS A 819 -13.06 8.25 -27.09
CA LYS A 819 -13.41 9.51 -26.41
C LYS A 819 -12.53 9.83 -25.21
N HIS A 820 -11.73 8.87 -24.74
CA HIS A 820 -10.87 9.01 -23.56
C HIS A 820 -11.61 9.70 -22.38
N PRO A 821 -12.70 9.11 -21.85
CA PRO A 821 -13.57 9.79 -20.91
C PRO A 821 -12.87 10.03 -19.58
N ALA A 822 -13.22 11.11 -18.91
CA ALA A 822 -12.75 11.43 -17.57
C ALA A 822 -13.45 10.60 -16.48
N LEU A 823 -14.63 10.06 -16.78
CA LEU A 823 -15.42 9.20 -15.90
C LEU A 823 -16.33 8.31 -16.74
N VAL A 824 -16.50 7.07 -16.32
CA VAL A 824 -17.51 6.15 -16.85
C VAL A 824 -18.55 5.87 -15.77
N VAL A 825 -19.83 6.01 -16.05
CA VAL A 825 -20.93 5.78 -15.10
C VAL A 825 -21.77 4.62 -15.57
N VAL A 826 -21.94 3.61 -14.71
CA VAL A 826 -22.59 2.35 -15.05
C VAL A 826 -23.52 1.88 -13.94
N PRO A 827 -24.65 1.26 -14.27
CA PRO A 827 -25.48 0.60 -13.27
C PRO A 827 -24.86 -0.73 -12.85
N ALA A 828 -25.08 -1.12 -11.59
CA ALA A 828 -24.55 -2.37 -11.03
C ALA A 828 -25.01 -3.63 -11.80
N ASP A 829 -26.19 -3.59 -12.41
CA ASP A 829 -26.73 -4.72 -13.20
C ASP A 829 -25.92 -5.00 -14.48
N SER A 830 -25.14 -4.02 -14.96
CA SER A 830 -24.29 -4.14 -16.14
C SER A 830 -22.86 -4.57 -15.85
N LEU A 831 -22.58 -5.07 -14.66
CA LEU A 831 -21.24 -5.37 -14.16
C LEU A 831 -20.49 -6.42 -15.00
N GLY A 832 -21.17 -7.39 -15.56
CA GLY A 832 -20.55 -8.44 -16.40
C GLY A 832 -19.89 -7.88 -17.67
N VAL A 833 -20.49 -6.86 -18.26
CA VAL A 833 -19.94 -6.13 -19.42
C VAL A 833 -18.73 -5.30 -19.02
N ILE A 834 -18.79 -4.67 -17.82
CA ILE A 834 -17.73 -3.84 -17.30
C ILE A 834 -16.49 -4.68 -17.00
N LEU A 835 -16.64 -5.82 -16.33
CA LEU A 835 -15.53 -6.70 -15.96
C LEU A 835 -14.81 -7.26 -17.20
N SER A 836 -15.54 -7.54 -18.29
CA SER A 836 -14.93 -7.93 -19.57
C SER A 836 -14.20 -6.78 -20.28
N THR A 837 -14.58 -5.54 -19.99
CA THR A 837 -14.04 -4.31 -20.62
C THR A 837 -12.86 -3.74 -19.83
N ILE A 838 -12.85 -3.88 -18.50
CA ILE A 838 -11.84 -3.33 -17.57
C ILE A 838 -10.45 -3.93 -17.79
N GLY A 839 -10.35 -5.19 -18.27
CA GLY A 839 -9.06 -5.79 -18.64
C GLY A 839 -8.30 -5.02 -19.73
N GLN A 840 -8.96 -4.11 -20.44
CA GLN A 840 -8.37 -3.27 -21.48
C GLN A 840 -8.25 -1.77 -21.10
N SER A 841 -8.89 -1.31 -20.00
CA SER A 841 -9.03 0.12 -19.67
C SER A 841 -8.89 0.43 -18.18
N ALA A 842 -8.03 -0.26 -17.46
CA ALA A 842 -7.86 -0.18 -15.98
C ALA A 842 -7.58 1.23 -15.40
N GLN A 843 -7.56 2.29 -16.21
CA GLN A 843 -7.09 3.63 -15.86
C GLN A 843 -8.19 4.69 -15.73
N VAL A 844 -9.38 4.44 -16.27
CA VAL A 844 -10.48 5.40 -16.21
C VAL A 844 -11.27 5.21 -14.92
N PRO A 845 -11.55 6.25 -14.12
CA PRO A 845 -12.45 6.14 -12.99
C PRO A 845 -13.83 5.65 -13.41
N ILE A 846 -14.36 4.63 -12.71
CA ILE A 846 -15.66 4.07 -12.97
C ILE A 846 -16.55 4.28 -11.74
N LEU A 847 -17.67 4.97 -11.92
CA LEU A 847 -18.71 5.10 -10.92
C LEU A 847 -19.78 4.02 -11.16
N VAL A 848 -19.87 3.08 -10.24
CA VAL A 848 -20.91 2.05 -10.24
C VAL A 848 -22.06 2.51 -9.36
N CYS A 849 -23.24 2.67 -9.96
CA CYS A 849 -24.46 3.10 -9.29
C CYS A 849 -25.35 1.89 -8.99
N ALA A 850 -25.83 1.76 -7.76
CA ALA A 850 -26.68 0.68 -7.30
C ALA A 850 -27.83 1.19 -6.44
N ASP A 851 -29.01 0.59 -6.54
CA ASP A 851 -30.11 0.84 -5.60
C ASP A 851 -29.86 0.17 -4.25
N ASP A 852 -29.23 -1.02 -4.27
CA ASP A 852 -28.81 -1.75 -3.10
C ASP A 852 -27.38 -2.26 -3.25
N ILE A 853 -26.59 -2.23 -2.17
CA ILE A 853 -25.20 -2.67 -2.15
C ILE A 853 -25.10 -3.86 -1.21
N ASP A 854 -24.94 -5.04 -1.79
CA ASP A 854 -24.71 -6.28 -1.08
C ASP A 854 -23.22 -6.68 -1.02
N LEU A 855 -22.92 -7.70 -0.22
CA LEU A 855 -21.55 -8.21 -0.11
C LEU A 855 -21.04 -8.84 -1.42
N ASN A 856 -21.94 -9.41 -2.26
CA ASN A 856 -21.54 -9.99 -3.53
C ASN A 856 -21.04 -8.92 -4.51
N LEU A 857 -21.75 -7.79 -4.56
CA LEU A 857 -21.33 -6.65 -5.36
C LEU A 857 -19.97 -6.10 -4.88
N VAL A 858 -19.80 -5.98 -3.55
CA VAL A 858 -18.52 -5.56 -2.96
C VAL A 858 -17.41 -6.54 -3.27
N HIS A 859 -17.65 -7.85 -3.18
CA HIS A 859 -16.66 -8.88 -3.53
C HIS A 859 -16.23 -8.80 -4.99
N LYS A 860 -17.17 -8.62 -5.92
CA LYS A 860 -16.87 -8.47 -7.35
C LYS A 860 -16.04 -7.23 -7.67
N LEU A 861 -16.18 -6.16 -6.88
CA LEU A 861 -15.52 -4.88 -7.10
C LEU A 861 -14.28 -4.66 -6.21
N ARG A 862 -13.96 -5.59 -5.30
CA ARG A 862 -12.96 -5.41 -4.25
C ARG A 862 -11.57 -5.11 -4.80
N ASP A 863 -11.16 -5.87 -5.79
CA ASP A 863 -9.79 -5.90 -6.29
C ASP A 863 -9.60 -5.10 -7.59
N ILE A 864 -10.64 -4.38 -8.03
CA ILE A 864 -10.58 -3.59 -9.24
C ILE A 864 -10.21 -2.14 -8.88
N PRO A 865 -9.06 -1.63 -9.34
CA PRO A 865 -8.66 -0.26 -9.09
C PRO A 865 -9.60 0.74 -9.78
N ASN A 866 -9.64 1.97 -9.26
CA ASN A 866 -10.40 3.10 -9.81
C ASN A 866 -11.93 2.95 -9.86
N ILE A 867 -12.53 2.03 -9.09
CA ILE A 867 -13.99 1.89 -8.98
C ILE A 867 -14.51 2.61 -7.74
N ILE A 868 -15.43 3.53 -7.96
CA ILE A 868 -16.25 4.19 -6.94
C ILE A 868 -17.60 3.50 -6.94
N LEU A 869 -17.99 2.91 -5.82
CA LEU A 869 -19.31 2.31 -5.64
C LEU A 869 -20.21 3.28 -4.88
N ALA A 870 -21.37 3.61 -5.44
CA ALA A 870 -22.31 4.55 -4.83
C ALA A 870 -23.75 4.01 -4.87
N ASN A 871 -24.45 4.11 -3.74
CA ASN A 871 -25.88 3.90 -3.71
C ASN A 871 -26.59 5.12 -4.31
N ASN A 872 -27.65 4.89 -5.08
CA ASN A 872 -28.41 5.96 -5.74
C ASN A 872 -28.94 7.04 -4.78
N CYS A 873 -29.10 6.70 -3.49
CA CYS A 873 -29.58 7.63 -2.45
C CYS A 873 -28.64 8.80 -2.15
N ILE A 874 -27.35 8.73 -2.59
CA ILE A 874 -26.37 9.80 -2.34
C ILE A 874 -26.07 10.64 -3.59
N LEU A 875 -26.54 10.24 -4.77
CA LEU A 875 -26.26 10.93 -6.02
C LEU A 875 -26.79 12.38 -6.04
N ASP A 876 -27.81 12.69 -5.28
CA ASP A 876 -28.37 14.03 -5.12
C ASP A 876 -27.69 14.89 -4.05
N SER A 877 -26.68 14.35 -3.35
CA SER A 877 -25.92 15.04 -2.30
C SER A 877 -24.92 16.03 -2.89
N GLU A 878 -24.88 17.25 -2.39
CA GLU A 878 -23.89 18.26 -2.80
C GLU A 878 -22.47 17.82 -2.43
N GLU A 879 -22.32 17.21 -1.28
CA GLU A 879 -21.03 16.70 -0.78
C GLU A 879 -20.45 15.63 -1.72
N PHE A 880 -21.32 14.74 -2.24
CA PHE A 880 -20.90 13.71 -3.19
C PHE A 880 -20.61 14.30 -4.57
N VAL A 881 -21.41 15.25 -5.05
CA VAL A 881 -21.15 15.99 -6.32
C VAL A 881 -19.80 16.70 -6.25
N MET A 882 -19.50 17.42 -5.14
CA MET A 882 -18.21 18.06 -4.94
C MET A 882 -17.08 17.05 -4.90
N ARG A 883 -17.30 15.88 -4.28
CA ARG A 883 -16.30 14.79 -4.19
C ARG A 883 -15.97 14.22 -5.57
N ILE A 884 -16.98 13.85 -6.36
CA ILE A 884 -16.74 13.37 -7.74
C ILE A 884 -16.13 14.49 -8.60
N GLY A 885 -16.54 15.72 -8.43
CA GLY A 885 -15.91 16.87 -9.04
C GLY A 885 -14.42 16.99 -8.68
N ALA A 886 -14.00 16.66 -7.44
CA ALA A 886 -12.60 16.62 -7.02
C ALA A 886 -11.84 15.46 -7.66
N VAL A 887 -12.44 14.27 -7.74
CA VAL A 887 -11.86 13.12 -8.46
C VAL A 887 -11.66 13.46 -9.94
N LEU A 888 -12.64 14.05 -10.59
CA LEU A 888 -12.52 14.52 -11.97
C LEU A 888 -11.45 15.60 -12.15
N ARG A 889 -11.13 16.35 -11.10
CA ARG A 889 -10.06 17.37 -11.12
C ARG A 889 -8.66 16.78 -10.93
N GLY A 890 -8.54 15.48 -10.68
CA GLY A 890 -7.26 14.82 -10.44
C GLY A 890 -6.59 15.18 -9.12
N SER A 891 -7.32 15.84 -8.18
CA SER A 891 -6.74 16.32 -6.92
C SER A 891 -6.55 15.23 -5.87
N GLU A 892 -7.09 14.02 -6.07
CA GLU A 892 -6.88 12.89 -5.15
C GLU A 892 -6.99 11.55 -5.86
N VAL A 893 -5.93 10.74 -5.75
CA VAL A 893 -5.93 9.32 -6.08
C VAL A 893 -6.47 8.58 -4.85
N LEU A 894 -7.53 7.78 -5.02
CA LEU A 894 -8.07 6.95 -3.94
C LEU A 894 -7.09 5.83 -3.63
N PRO A 895 -6.59 5.69 -2.37
CA PRO A 895 -5.76 4.56 -2.00
C PRO A 895 -6.53 3.23 -2.19
N PRO A 896 -5.97 2.20 -2.83
CA PRO A 896 -6.67 0.96 -3.15
C PRO A 896 -7.26 0.23 -1.94
N MET A 897 -6.60 0.33 -0.78
CA MET A 897 -6.99 -0.37 0.45
C MET A 897 -8.19 0.25 1.18
N THR A 898 -8.32 1.59 1.18
CA THR A 898 -9.42 2.27 1.87
C THR A 898 -10.75 2.11 1.15
N GLY A 899 -10.74 2.03 -0.18
CA GLY A 899 -11.93 1.77 -0.98
C GLY A 899 -12.65 0.46 -0.61
N SER A 900 -11.92 -0.58 -0.20
CA SER A 900 -12.51 -1.84 0.26
C SER A 900 -13.27 -1.69 1.59
N ILE A 901 -12.74 -0.92 2.55
CA ILE A 901 -13.39 -0.68 3.84
C ILE A 901 -14.68 0.12 3.65
N VAL A 902 -14.65 1.17 2.83
CA VAL A 902 -15.82 2.00 2.53
C VAL A 902 -16.90 1.19 1.82
N LYS A 903 -16.54 0.40 0.80
CA LYS A 903 -17.47 -0.49 0.09
C LYS A 903 -18.13 -1.50 1.05
N ARG A 904 -17.38 -2.10 1.97
CA ARG A 904 -17.91 -3.02 2.98
C ARG A 904 -18.84 -2.32 3.97
N ALA A 905 -18.49 -1.09 4.40
CA ALA A 905 -19.35 -0.31 5.28
C ALA A 905 -20.67 0.08 4.58
N GLN A 906 -20.64 0.42 3.30
CA GLN A 906 -21.83 0.66 2.49
C GLN A 906 -22.74 -0.59 2.42
N ALA A 907 -22.15 -1.78 2.12
CA ALA A 907 -22.90 -3.03 2.12
C ALA A 907 -23.55 -3.32 3.47
N TYR A 908 -22.80 -3.15 4.57
CA TYR A 908 -23.34 -3.34 5.92
C TYR A 908 -24.52 -2.39 6.21
N ILE A 909 -24.41 -1.12 5.80
CA ILE A 909 -25.49 -0.13 5.95
C ILE A 909 -26.71 -0.52 5.11
N CYS A 910 -26.54 -0.96 3.87
CA CYS A 910 -27.67 -1.39 3.03
C CYS A 910 -28.37 -2.63 3.61
N MET A 911 -27.61 -3.61 4.09
CA MET A 911 -28.16 -4.86 4.66
C MET A 911 -28.86 -4.66 6.01
N ASN A 912 -28.38 -3.74 6.86
CA ASN A 912 -28.83 -3.59 8.24
C ASN A 912 -29.48 -2.22 8.52
N GLY A 913 -29.58 -1.34 7.52
CA GLY A 913 -29.94 0.05 7.69
C GLY A 913 -31.36 0.28 8.25
N THR A 914 -32.28 -0.65 8.02
CA THR A 914 -33.64 -0.61 8.58
C THR A 914 -33.71 -1.02 10.06
N SER A 915 -32.65 -1.64 10.59
CA SER A 915 -32.51 -2.01 11.99
C SER A 915 -31.93 -0.87 12.82
N ALA A 916 -32.03 -0.98 14.15
CA ALA A 916 -31.48 0.02 15.08
C ALA A 916 -29.97 -0.14 15.26
N ILE A 917 -29.18 0.17 14.20
CA ILE A 917 -27.72 0.11 14.24
C ILE A 917 -27.11 1.40 14.82
N SER A 918 -25.97 1.26 15.48
CA SER A 918 -25.15 2.36 16.01
C SER A 918 -23.94 2.64 15.10
N ARG A 919 -23.25 3.77 15.34
CA ARG A 919 -21.99 4.11 14.64
C ARG A 919 -20.90 3.06 14.90
N GLY A 920 -20.78 2.62 16.17
CA GLY A 920 -19.83 1.58 16.55
C GLY A 920 -20.04 0.29 15.78
N GLN A 921 -21.27 -0.18 15.66
CA GLN A 921 -21.59 -1.41 14.93
C GLN A 921 -21.24 -1.33 13.44
N ILE A 922 -21.32 -0.15 12.81
CA ILE A 922 -20.85 0.01 11.42
C ILE A 922 -19.32 -0.11 11.36
N ALA A 923 -18.61 0.48 12.33
CA ALA A 923 -17.14 0.42 12.39
C ALA A 923 -16.64 -0.99 12.73
N ASP A 924 -17.30 -1.68 13.69
CA ASP A 924 -17.00 -3.05 14.09
C ASP A 924 -17.21 -4.04 12.93
N ALA A 925 -18.25 -3.85 12.13
CA ALA A 925 -18.54 -4.71 10.97
C ALA A 925 -17.47 -4.69 9.88
N VAL A 926 -16.62 -3.66 9.86
CA VAL A 926 -15.49 -3.52 8.93
C VAL A 926 -14.13 -3.56 9.63
N ASN A 927 -14.13 -3.89 10.94
CA ASN A 927 -12.94 -4.06 11.79
C ASN A 927 -12.04 -2.81 11.89
N VAL A 928 -12.66 -1.64 12.10
CA VAL A 928 -11.93 -0.37 12.28
C VAL A 928 -12.57 0.48 13.39
N SER A 929 -11.86 1.50 13.89
CA SER A 929 -12.42 2.45 14.83
C SER A 929 -13.44 3.39 14.17
N GLU A 930 -14.41 3.90 14.95
CA GLU A 930 -15.43 4.86 14.48
C GLU A 930 -14.81 6.11 13.85
N ASP A 931 -13.76 6.65 14.46
CA ASP A 931 -13.08 7.84 13.99
C ASP A 931 -12.34 7.58 12.66
N TYR A 932 -11.68 6.43 12.56
CA TYR A 932 -11.01 6.04 11.32
C TYR A 932 -12.02 5.83 10.19
N LEU A 933 -13.10 5.08 10.45
CA LEU A 933 -14.16 4.89 9.45
C LEU A 933 -14.78 6.23 9.03
N THR A 934 -15.07 7.12 9.97
CA THR A 934 -15.66 8.43 9.67
C THR A 934 -14.74 9.25 8.76
N ARG A 935 -13.44 9.24 9.02
CA ARG A 935 -12.44 9.98 8.24
C ARG A 935 -12.32 9.44 6.81
N ILE A 936 -12.14 8.11 6.65
CA ILE A 936 -11.98 7.53 5.31
C ILE A 936 -13.27 7.60 4.52
N PHE A 937 -14.43 7.32 5.15
CA PHE A 937 -15.73 7.36 4.50
C PHE A 937 -16.06 8.80 4.01
N LYS A 938 -15.77 9.81 4.84
CA LYS A 938 -15.94 11.21 4.45
C LYS A 938 -14.97 11.61 3.33
N ARG A 939 -13.74 11.10 3.34
CA ARG A 939 -12.76 11.33 2.28
C ARG A 939 -13.23 10.73 0.95
N GLU A 940 -13.80 9.53 0.95
CA GLU A 940 -14.18 8.82 -0.27
C GLU A 940 -15.57 9.19 -0.78
N MET A 941 -16.54 9.37 0.10
CA MET A 941 -17.94 9.59 -0.22
C MET A 941 -18.42 11.05 0.01
N GLY A 942 -17.59 11.92 0.58
CA GLY A 942 -17.93 13.30 0.92
C GLY A 942 -18.74 13.47 2.19
N LEU A 943 -19.33 12.40 2.74
CA LEU A 943 -20.22 12.43 3.90
C LEU A 943 -19.85 11.36 4.93
N SER A 944 -20.33 11.52 6.18
CA SER A 944 -20.08 10.54 7.24
C SER A 944 -20.88 9.25 7.02
N PRO A 945 -20.46 8.08 7.59
CA PRO A 945 -21.25 6.85 7.53
C PRO A 945 -22.66 7.02 8.09
N TRP A 946 -22.82 7.88 9.09
CA TRP A 946 -24.13 8.18 9.72
C TRP A 946 -25.04 9.02 8.83
N ASP A 947 -24.48 10.01 8.12
CA ASP A 947 -25.25 10.80 7.16
C ASP A 947 -25.64 9.94 5.95
N TYR A 948 -24.76 9.01 5.54
CA TYR A 948 -25.05 8.02 4.51
C TYR A 948 -26.21 7.11 4.92
N LEU A 949 -26.18 6.53 6.14
CA LEU A 949 -27.25 5.72 6.70
C LEU A 949 -28.59 6.49 6.73
N ASN A 950 -28.56 7.73 7.20
CA ASN A 950 -29.76 8.57 7.25
C ASN A 950 -30.34 8.82 5.85
N ARG A 951 -29.48 9.09 4.84
CA ARG A 951 -29.92 9.27 3.45
C ARG A 951 -30.51 7.98 2.87
N TYR A 952 -29.90 6.84 3.14
CA TYR A 952 -30.42 5.53 2.75
C TYR A 952 -31.81 5.28 3.33
N ARG A 953 -32.01 5.50 4.63
CA ARG A 953 -33.31 5.37 5.31
C ARG A 953 -34.36 6.32 4.73
N ILE A 954 -34.00 7.57 4.46
CA ILE A 954 -34.92 8.55 3.89
C ILE A 954 -35.30 8.19 2.45
N ASN A 955 -34.41 7.58 1.67
CA ASN A 955 -34.74 7.12 0.33
C ASN A 955 -35.76 5.98 0.39
N LEU A 956 -35.55 4.97 1.25
CA LEU A 956 -36.53 3.90 1.49
C LEU A 956 -37.87 4.47 1.97
N ALA A 957 -37.86 5.42 2.92
CA ALA A 957 -39.06 6.08 3.40
C ALA A 957 -39.78 6.85 2.29
N SER A 958 -39.06 7.45 1.36
CA SER A 958 -39.65 8.18 0.22
C SER A 958 -40.41 7.22 -0.71
N ASN A 959 -39.87 6.03 -0.98
CA ASN A 959 -40.53 4.99 -1.75
C ASN A 959 -41.80 4.50 -1.03
N LEU A 960 -41.70 4.17 0.27
CA LEU A 960 -42.86 3.74 1.05
C LEU A 960 -43.97 4.81 1.16
N LEU A 961 -43.58 6.08 1.26
CA LEU A 961 -44.55 7.20 1.25
C LEU A 961 -45.30 7.34 -0.09
N GLN A 962 -44.67 6.97 -1.19
CA GLN A 962 -45.25 7.02 -2.53
C GLN A 962 -46.05 5.76 -2.88
N GLU A 963 -45.63 4.60 -2.40
CA GLU A 963 -46.18 3.30 -2.78
C GLU A 963 -47.27 2.79 -1.82
N THR A 964 -47.22 3.21 -0.54
CA THR A 964 -48.10 2.69 0.49
C THR A 964 -48.98 3.74 1.17
N GLY A 965 -50.08 3.29 1.80
CA GLY A 965 -50.95 4.10 2.61
C GLY A 965 -50.54 4.20 4.11
N LYS A 966 -49.37 3.61 4.51
CA LYS A 966 -48.91 3.55 5.89
C LYS A 966 -48.78 4.93 6.51
N SER A 967 -48.98 5.05 7.81
CA SER A 967 -48.78 6.31 8.54
C SER A 967 -47.35 6.77 8.51
N ILE A 968 -47.06 8.04 8.74
CA ILE A 968 -45.70 8.59 8.82
C ILE A 968 -44.92 7.95 9.96
N SER A 969 -45.61 7.62 11.05
CA SER A 969 -45.01 6.95 12.21
C SER A 969 -44.59 5.51 11.90
N GLU A 970 -45.46 4.76 11.23
CA GLU A 970 -45.15 3.38 10.79
C GLU A 970 -43.97 3.36 9.81
N ILE A 971 -43.93 4.26 8.82
CA ILE A 971 -42.84 4.37 7.88
C ILE A 971 -41.51 4.74 8.57
N ALA A 972 -41.57 5.69 9.54
CA ALA A 972 -40.39 6.04 10.33
C ALA A 972 -39.81 4.82 11.07
N SER A 973 -40.70 4.05 11.73
CA SER A 973 -40.32 2.83 12.46
C SER A 973 -39.77 1.75 11.51
N GLU A 974 -40.42 1.50 10.38
CA GLU A 974 -40.05 0.47 9.41
C GLU A 974 -38.71 0.80 8.72
N THR A 975 -38.39 2.08 8.59
CA THR A 975 -37.11 2.53 8.03
C THR A 975 -35.99 2.74 9.05
N GLY A 976 -36.19 2.30 10.30
CA GLY A 976 -35.16 2.26 11.34
C GLY A 976 -35.01 3.55 12.16
N PHE A 977 -35.95 4.50 12.09
CA PHE A 977 -35.94 5.66 12.96
C PHE A 977 -36.72 5.37 14.25
N LYS A 978 -36.09 5.60 15.40
CA LYS A 978 -36.72 5.40 16.73
C LYS A 978 -37.71 6.49 17.10
N ASP A 979 -37.60 7.68 16.48
CA ASP A 979 -38.43 8.85 16.81
C ASP A 979 -38.94 9.51 15.51
N GLN A 980 -40.24 9.67 15.40
CA GLN A 980 -40.93 10.30 14.28
C GLN A 980 -40.54 11.78 14.11
N ALA A 981 -40.30 12.51 15.19
CA ALA A 981 -39.90 13.92 15.08
C ALA A 981 -38.48 14.06 14.52
N TYR A 982 -37.58 13.17 14.93
CA TYR A 982 -36.22 13.08 14.34
C TYR A 982 -36.30 12.69 12.86
N PHE A 983 -37.08 11.68 12.50
CA PHE A 983 -37.36 11.30 11.13
C PHE A 983 -37.83 12.50 10.28
N CYS A 984 -38.83 13.25 10.71
CA CYS A 984 -39.34 14.38 9.95
C CYS A 984 -38.29 15.49 9.75
N ARG A 985 -37.42 15.75 10.74
CA ARG A 985 -36.30 16.70 10.62
C ARG A 985 -35.29 16.25 9.61
N VAL A 986 -34.86 14.97 9.68
CA VAL A 986 -33.89 14.40 8.73
C VAL A 986 -34.48 14.37 7.32
N PHE A 987 -35.72 13.95 7.17
CA PHE A 987 -36.43 13.92 5.90
C PHE A 987 -36.46 15.30 5.23
N ARG A 988 -36.85 16.33 6.00
CA ARG A 988 -36.87 17.72 5.50
C ARG A 988 -35.43 18.20 5.14
N LYS A 989 -34.43 17.83 5.92
CA LYS A 989 -33.04 18.16 5.63
C LYS A 989 -32.54 17.52 4.32
N VAL A 990 -32.92 16.27 4.06
CA VAL A 990 -32.46 15.50 2.90
C VAL A 990 -33.27 15.81 1.63
N LYS A 991 -34.58 15.89 1.72
CA LYS A 991 -35.50 16.06 0.55
C LYS A 991 -36.02 17.50 0.36
N GLY A 992 -35.71 18.43 1.27
CA GLY A 992 -36.16 19.81 1.20
C GLY A 992 -37.64 20.04 1.56
N ILE A 993 -38.44 18.98 1.67
CA ILE A 993 -39.88 19.02 1.95
C ILE A 993 -40.26 18.07 3.11
N ASN A 994 -41.42 18.32 3.74
CA ASN A 994 -41.90 17.40 4.79
C ASN A 994 -42.45 16.10 4.19
N PRO A 995 -42.40 14.94 4.91
CA PRO A 995 -42.94 13.66 4.44
C PRO A 995 -44.38 13.71 3.99
N GLY A 996 -45.25 14.44 4.75
CA GLY A 996 -46.66 14.61 4.40
C GLY A 996 -46.91 15.35 3.09
N LYS A 997 -46.03 16.31 2.75
CA LYS A 997 -46.11 17.08 1.49
C LYS A 997 -45.74 16.23 0.28
N LEU A 998 -44.75 15.33 0.40
CA LEU A 998 -44.40 14.38 -0.65
C LEU A 998 -45.57 13.46 -1.00
N ARG A 999 -46.32 13.00 0.00
CA ARG A 999 -47.52 12.15 -0.19
C ARG A 999 -48.67 12.86 -0.88
N THR A 1000 -48.89 14.15 -0.62
CA THR A 1000 -49.98 14.91 -1.25
C THR A 1000 -49.71 15.29 -2.72
N THR A 1001 -48.47 15.46 -3.09
CA THR A 1001 -48.08 15.80 -4.48
C THR A 1001 -48.51 14.69 -5.48
N ARG A 1002 -48.55 13.41 -5.07
CA ARG A 1002 -49.02 12.30 -5.93
C ARG A 1002 -50.55 12.24 -6.08
N LYS A 1003 -51.31 12.63 -5.04
CA LYS A 1003 -52.76 12.62 -5.14
C LYS A 1003 -53.26 13.64 -6.21
N THR A 1004 -52.48 14.69 -6.45
CA THR A 1004 -52.84 15.74 -7.44
C THR A 1004 -52.47 15.35 -8.88
N VAL A 1005 -51.40 14.52 -9.03
CA VAL A 1005 -50.94 14.05 -10.37
C VAL A 1005 -51.79 12.88 -10.89
N ASN A 1006 -52.37 12.07 -10.00
CA ASN A 1006 -53.31 10.97 -10.41
C ASN A 1006 -54.74 11.42 -10.57
N GLN A 1007 -55.07 12.71 -10.40
CA GLN A 1007 -56.38 13.33 -10.64
C GLN A 1007 -56.39 14.30 -11.83
N LEU A 1008 -55.30 14.47 -12.51
CA LEU A 1008 -55.12 15.09 -13.84
C LEU A 1008 -54.80 13.99 -14.88
#